data_7d8af2354e7f57584c5ccef8d6133c74
#
_entry.id   7d8af2354e7f57584c5ccef8d6133c74
#
_cell.length_a   1.000
_cell.length_b   1.000
_cell.length_c   1.000
_cell.angle_alpha   90.00
_cell.angle_beta   90.00
_cell.angle_gamma   90.00
#
_symmetry.space_group_name_H-M   'P 1'
#
loop_
_entity.id
_entity.type
_entity.pdbx_description
1 polymer ?
#
loop_
_entity_poly.entity_id
_entity_poly.type
_entity_poly.pdbx_seq_one_letter_code
_entity_poly.pdbx_strand_id
1 'polypeptide(L)'
;MDSLPPQLQAFVRGPWAGRFEGFGSDGSLQGWVFGLPLNSSGLPLEVELWLEDLMVPGSSQRLGRLPADQTRPDLQLDERVPACGFALRGPLALTPPERTTGSVLRALVRQGEQLQELPGSPLRLDPDRYQQFIGLCQRGPRGRFGLNPVEGPWIHGWGPPGAQLELLLDGSALTRLVVTPDGRFHQALPSPACDGRLHHLELRSTAGDPLAERLDYTPFQLIPWAALLEHAQPPLPYGLEPMARERHRCLSIALAMAESGARPLPDDLPRLHRLLHGPLELPPFSPPLSLPRGEAPQVSVVVPVHGRLGVTRRCLAALCYAPTAVPFEVVLVDDGCPEGSAERLADEVVGLRSVRHAEARGFNQACHSGVAAAKAPFVVLLNNDTEPCANWLEELLDPFERWPDTGLSGAQLVYPDGRLQEAGGIVWGNGEPWNYGRGGNPHAPAVAYARQVDYLSGAAVAIRRELWDRIGGFSPEFAPAYYEDTDLAFKVRSAGCTVRYAPLARVIHHEGLSNGTDEQAAQGMKRFQAIHAPLFRHKWAAAFLPSGEPSHVEAERIKDRGIVGRALFLDHAPPRPDRDAGSHAALVEMDLVQRLGWKVTFLPANLAWLGGYSEELQRRGIESIHAPFTLSVEQFLRERGGEFDLIYITRYTTVRDHLEAIRRHAPRARLLFCNADLHYLREIRQLRAEQLQGETLRAALEAVEETRREELAVISAVDLTLTYSEVEQGVIAAESRGQAATALAPWVVEAVEAAAPLAGRSGLAFLGSYGHPPNRDAVAFFLAEVWPLLRERDPQLVLHLYGSGLGDDLRQRWAAEAGVRVEGWVADTATVYDRHRICIAPLRAGAGLKGKVVGALARGVPQVLSSVAAEATGLRDGEEVLLADSPADWLRQVGRLLADDALWQTVSDTALRHARQHYNRGRGLARMTAALRQLDLPVQEATR
;
A
#
# COMPACT_ATOMS: atom_id res chain seq x y z
N MET A 1 -52.25 -5.92 3.48
CA MET A 1 -51.40 -6.85 4.26
C MET A 1 -51.95 -8.25 4.32
N ASP A 2 -53.24 -8.45 4.11
CA ASP A 2 -53.90 -9.78 4.25
C ASP A 2 -53.68 -10.79 3.10
N SER A 3 -52.82 -10.50 2.16
CA SER A 3 -52.57 -11.33 0.96
C SER A 3 -51.18 -11.97 0.91
N LEU A 4 -50.30 -11.67 1.86
CA LEU A 4 -48.94 -12.26 1.89
C LEU A 4 -48.91 -13.54 2.73
N PRO A 5 -48.13 -14.58 2.30
CA PRO A 5 -47.90 -15.76 3.13
C PRO A 5 -47.38 -15.34 4.52
N PRO A 6 -47.86 -15.94 5.62
CA PRO A 6 -47.46 -15.56 6.98
C PRO A 6 -45.95 -15.53 7.19
N GLN A 7 -45.21 -16.38 6.51
CA GLN A 7 -43.74 -16.49 6.57
C GLN A 7 -43.00 -15.25 6.01
N LEU A 8 -43.65 -14.52 5.09
CA LEU A 8 -43.04 -13.31 4.48
C LEU A 8 -43.48 -12.01 5.16
N GLN A 9 -44.52 -12.04 5.99
CA GLN A 9 -45.05 -10.86 6.68
C GLN A 9 -44.02 -10.17 7.59
N ALA A 10 -43.12 -10.97 8.20
CA ALA A 10 -42.08 -10.45 9.08
C ALA A 10 -41.02 -9.56 8.35
N PHE A 11 -40.95 -9.69 7.02
CA PHE A 11 -39.94 -8.99 6.20
C PHE A 11 -40.51 -7.78 5.44
N VAL A 12 -41.77 -7.41 5.71
CA VAL A 12 -42.42 -6.24 5.10
C VAL A 12 -41.85 -4.96 5.69
N ARG A 13 -41.46 -4.02 4.81
CA ARG A 13 -40.96 -2.68 5.14
C ARG A 13 -41.61 -1.66 4.19
N GLY A 14 -42.77 -1.15 4.58
CA GLY A 14 -43.49 -0.19 3.76
C GLY A 14 -43.95 -0.77 2.42
N PRO A 15 -43.55 -0.21 1.28
CA PRO A 15 -44.04 -0.63 -0.04
C PRO A 15 -43.32 -1.85 -0.62
N TRP A 16 -42.46 -2.52 0.14
CA TRP A 16 -41.73 -3.71 -0.29
C TRP A 16 -41.55 -4.73 0.85
N ALA A 17 -41.21 -5.96 0.47
CA ALA A 17 -40.80 -7.02 1.38
C ALA A 17 -39.47 -7.59 0.88
N GLY A 18 -38.53 -7.87 1.77
CA GLY A 18 -37.24 -8.40 1.37
C GLY A 18 -36.35 -8.78 2.55
N ARG A 19 -35.27 -9.52 2.24
CA ARG A 19 -34.29 -9.96 3.21
C ARG A 19 -32.91 -10.11 2.56
N PHE A 20 -31.87 -9.65 3.24
CA PHE A 20 -30.48 -9.99 2.96
C PHE A 20 -30.14 -11.28 3.72
N GLU A 21 -29.74 -12.31 3.01
CA GLU A 21 -29.46 -13.64 3.57
C GLU A 21 -27.98 -13.85 3.86
N GLY A 22 -27.12 -13.00 3.28
CA GLY A 22 -25.67 -13.11 3.42
C GLY A 22 -25.06 -14.04 2.38
N PHE A 23 -24.10 -14.88 2.80
CA PHE A 23 -23.42 -15.80 1.88
C PHE A 23 -24.26 -17.03 1.56
N GLY A 24 -24.46 -17.28 0.28
CA GLY A 24 -25.06 -18.51 -0.22
C GLY A 24 -24.10 -19.70 -0.19
N SER A 25 -24.64 -20.90 -0.42
CA SER A 25 -23.84 -22.13 -0.50
C SER A 25 -22.83 -22.14 -1.66
N ASP A 26 -23.05 -21.30 -2.67
CA ASP A 26 -22.15 -21.07 -3.80
C ASP A 26 -21.12 -19.97 -3.53
N GLY A 27 -21.12 -19.38 -2.34
CA GLY A 27 -20.23 -18.31 -1.91
C GLY A 27 -20.64 -16.91 -2.41
N SER A 28 -21.77 -16.75 -3.11
CA SER A 28 -22.32 -15.45 -3.49
C SER A 28 -22.94 -14.70 -2.31
N LEU A 29 -22.97 -13.36 -2.35
CA LEU A 29 -23.80 -12.55 -1.45
C LEU A 29 -25.21 -12.46 -2.04
N GLN A 30 -26.19 -12.95 -1.32
CA GLN A 30 -27.54 -13.12 -1.86
C GLN A 30 -28.65 -12.66 -0.91
N GLY A 31 -29.81 -12.50 -1.48
CA GLY A 31 -31.04 -12.15 -0.80
C GLY A 31 -32.20 -12.06 -1.78
N TRP A 32 -33.28 -11.45 -1.34
CA TRP A 32 -34.48 -11.25 -2.15
C TRP A 32 -35.22 -9.98 -1.73
N VAL A 33 -35.91 -9.34 -2.67
CA VAL A 33 -36.78 -8.19 -2.43
C VAL A 33 -37.82 -8.05 -3.56
N PHE A 34 -39.04 -7.72 -3.23
CA PHE A 34 -40.08 -7.41 -4.20
C PHE A 34 -41.01 -6.29 -3.71
N GLY A 35 -41.66 -5.61 -4.66
CA GLY A 35 -42.61 -4.53 -4.39
C GLY A 35 -43.97 -4.99 -3.94
N LEU A 36 -44.68 -4.12 -3.21
CA LEU A 36 -46.06 -4.35 -2.76
C LEU A 36 -46.97 -3.25 -3.32
N PRO A 37 -48.22 -3.57 -3.70
CA PRO A 37 -48.90 -4.85 -3.70
C PRO A 37 -48.37 -5.82 -4.77
N LEU A 38 -48.52 -7.11 -4.57
CA LEU A 38 -47.96 -8.21 -5.38
C LEU A 38 -48.32 -8.18 -6.89
N ASN A 39 -49.31 -7.44 -7.30
CA ASN A 39 -49.78 -7.36 -8.69
C ASN A 39 -49.29 -6.09 -9.43
N SER A 40 -48.37 -5.36 -8.89
CA SER A 40 -47.77 -4.21 -9.58
C SER A 40 -46.77 -4.71 -10.64
N SER A 41 -47.10 -4.52 -11.94
CA SER A 41 -46.25 -4.81 -13.09
C SER A 41 -45.07 -3.80 -13.14
N GLY A 42 -44.32 -3.66 -12.06
CA GLY A 42 -43.14 -2.78 -11.96
C GLY A 42 -41.85 -3.46 -12.34
N LEU A 43 -40.85 -2.68 -12.73
CA LEU A 43 -39.47 -3.13 -12.88
C LEU A 43 -38.98 -3.79 -11.56
N PRO A 44 -38.10 -4.80 -11.65
CA PRO A 44 -37.52 -5.39 -10.45
C PRO A 44 -36.85 -4.32 -9.58
N LEU A 45 -36.97 -4.45 -8.26
CA LEU A 45 -36.31 -3.54 -7.35
C LEU A 45 -34.79 -3.73 -7.41
N GLU A 46 -34.06 -2.64 -7.27
CA GLU A 46 -32.59 -2.69 -7.26
C GLU A 46 -32.06 -2.73 -5.83
N VAL A 47 -31.02 -3.53 -5.64
CA VAL A 47 -30.32 -3.69 -4.36
C VAL A 47 -28.87 -3.26 -4.54
N GLU A 48 -28.41 -2.37 -3.68
CA GLU A 48 -27.00 -2.00 -3.56
C GLU A 48 -26.37 -2.76 -2.40
N LEU A 49 -25.25 -3.40 -2.66
CA LEU A 49 -24.42 -4.05 -1.66
C LEU A 49 -23.20 -3.19 -1.35
N TRP A 50 -22.93 -2.99 -0.07
CA TRP A 50 -21.87 -2.15 0.42
C TRP A 50 -21.02 -2.87 1.47
N LEU A 51 -19.71 -2.59 1.45
CA LEU A 51 -18.79 -2.94 2.52
C LEU A 51 -18.50 -1.68 3.32
N GLU A 52 -18.63 -1.74 4.63
CA GLU A 52 -18.36 -0.62 5.53
C GLU A 52 -17.48 -1.09 6.70
N ASP A 53 -16.49 -0.31 7.06
CA ASP A 53 -15.75 -0.49 8.31
C ASP A 53 -16.30 0.49 9.35
N LEU A 54 -17.04 -0.04 10.32
CA LEU A 54 -17.66 0.75 11.38
C LEU A 54 -16.64 1.46 12.28
N MET A 55 -15.36 1.06 12.21
CA MET A 55 -14.28 1.68 12.98
C MET A 55 -13.61 2.84 12.23
N VAL A 56 -13.93 3.03 10.95
CA VAL A 56 -13.37 4.08 10.08
C VAL A 56 -14.52 4.84 9.41
N PRO A 57 -14.96 5.97 9.96
CA PRO A 57 -16.01 6.78 9.36
C PRO A 57 -15.69 7.16 7.91
N GLY A 58 -16.65 6.95 7.00
CA GLY A 58 -16.49 7.25 5.58
C GLY A 58 -15.78 6.17 4.75
N SER A 59 -15.52 5.00 5.31
CA SER A 59 -14.88 3.87 4.59
C SER A 59 -15.85 3.00 3.79
N SER A 60 -17.08 3.44 3.54
CA SER A 60 -18.07 2.64 2.81
C SER A 60 -17.68 2.48 1.32
N GLN A 61 -17.66 1.24 0.87
CA GLN A 61 -17.36 0.86 -0.51
C GLN A 61 -18.53 0.08 -1.11
N ARG A 62 -19.06 0.54 -2.25
CA ARG A 62 -20.10 -0.18 -2.95
C ARG A 62 -19.53 -1.41 -3.64
N LEU A 63 -20.07 -2.60 -3.32
CA LEU A 63 -19.70 -3.88 -3.91
C LEU A 63 -20.40 -4.14 -5.24
N GLY A 64 -21.65 -3.71 -5.35
CA GLY A 64 -22.45 -3.88 -6.54
C GLY A 64 -23.84 -3.28 -6.42
N ARG A 65 -24.50 -3.13 -7.55
CA ARG A 65 -25.92 -2.77 -7.70
C ARG A 65 -26.58 -3.81 -8.59
N LEU A 66 -27.62 -4.48 -8.09
CA LEU A 66 -28.19 -5.67 -8.68
C LEU A 66 -29.69 -5.54 -8.77
N PRO A 67 -30.32 -5.93 -9.89
CA PRO A 67 -31.76 -6.12 -9.93
C PRO A 67 -32.16 -7.37 -9.11
N ALA A 68 -33.29 -7.30 -8.48
CA ALA A 68 -33.89 -8.44 -7.78
C ALA A 68 -34.85 -9.18 -8.71
N ASP A 69 -34.29 -9.89 -9.70
CA ASP A 69 -35.04 -10.54 -10.78
C ASP A 69 -34.77 -12.03 -10.91
N GLN A 70 -34.04 -12.63 -9.97
CA GLN A 70 -33.74 -14.06 -9.98
C GLN A 70 -34.87 -14.87 -9.39
N THR A 71 -35.18 -15.99 -10.01
CA THR A 71 -36.19 -16.92 -9.52
C THR A 71 -35.80 -17.53 -8.17
N ARG A 72 -36.71 -17.50 -7.20
CA ARG A 72 -36.56 -18.02 -5.84
C ARG A 72 -37.63 -19.08 -5.58
N PRO A 73 -37.42 -20.37 -5.99
CA PRO A 73 -38.39 -21.44 -5.85
C PRO A 73 -38.83 -21.69 -4.39
N ASP A 74 -37.92 -21.41 -3.46
CA ASP A 74 -38.12 -21.50 -2.02
C ASP A 74 -39.09 -20.45 -1.45
N LEU A 75 -39.29 -19.34 -2.16
CA LEU A 75 -40.20 -18.25 -1.80
C LEU A 75 -41.53 -18.30 -2.62
N GLN A 76 -41.56 -19.08 -3.67
CA GLN A 76 -42.72 -19.24 -4.56
C GLN A 76 -43.81 -20.14 -3.95
N LEU A 77 -44.15 -19.89 -2.72
CA LEU A 77 -45.36 -20.49 -2.08
C LEU A 77 -46.66 -19.93 -2.64
N ASP A 78 -46.60 -18.87 -3.46
CA ASP A 78 -47.69 -18.17 -4.10
C ASP A 78 -47.24 -17.73 -5.50
N GLU A 79 -47.98 -18.12 -6.56
CA GLU A 79 -47.68 -17.75 -7.96
C GLU A 79 -47.64 -16.23 -8.20
N ARG A 80 -48.12 -15.43 -7.26
CA ARG A 80 -48.13 -13.98 -7.30
C ARG A 80 -46.81 -13.33 -6.90
N VAL A 81 -45.87 -14.07 -6.26
CA VAL A 81 -44.55 -13.55 -5.89
C VAL A 81 -43.66 -13.54 -7.15
N PRO A 82 -43.22 -12.38 -7.63
CA PRO A 82 -42.38 -12.30 -8.83
C PRO A 82 -40.99 -12.91 -8.60
N ALA A 83 -40.22 -13.08 -9.67
CA ALA A 83 -38.79 -13.30 -9.54
C ALA A 83 -38.20 -12.11 -8.75
N CYS A 84 -37.53 -12.39 -7.63
CA CYS A 84 -37.17 -11.36 -6.64
C CYS A 84 -35.82 -11.61 -5.97
N GLY A 85 -35.08 -12.62 -6.36
CA GLY A 85 -33.77 -12.92 -5.85
C GLY A 85 -32.69 -12.01 -6.45
N PHE A 86 -31.64 -11.72 -5.68
CA PHE A 86 -30.42 -11.11 -6.15
C PHE A 86 -29.21 -11.88 -5.62
N ALA A 87 -28.11 -11.90 -6.37
CA ALA A 87 -26.88 -12.55 -5.94
C ALA A 87 -25.66 -11.84 -6.56
N LEU A 88 -24.76 -11.35 -5.71
CA LEU A 88 -23.46 -10.81 -6.11
C LEU A 88 -22.44 -11.95 -6.11
N ARG A 89 -21.89 -12.22 -7.27
CA ARG A 89 -20.88 -13.26 -7.48
C ARG A 89 -19.52 -12.65 -7.73
N GLY A 90 -18.48 -13.29 -7.21
CA GLY A 90 -17.09 -12.87 -7.43
C GLY A 90 -16.49 -13.42 -8.73
N PRO A 91 -15.21 -13.05 -9.03
CA PRO A 91 -14.30 -12.30 -8.13
C PRO A 91 -14.58 -10.79 -8.10
N LEU A 92 -14.52 -10.22 -6.91
CA LEU A 92 -14.63 -8.79 -6.71
C LEU A 92 -13.21 -8.21 -6.57
N ALA A 93 -12.83 -7.21 -7.36
CA ALA A 93 -11.53 -6.56 -7.22
C ALA A 93 -11.56 -5.56 -6.05
N LEU A 94 -11.45 -6.05 -4.84
CA LEU A 94 -11.53 -5.28 -3.62
C LEU A 94 -10.26 -5.40 -2.80
N THR A 95 -9.96 -4.34 -2.07
CA THR A 95 -9.06 -4.40 -0.92
C THR A 95 -9.84 -4.97 0.27
N PRO A 96 -9.47 -6.15 0.78
CA PRO A 96 -10.15 -6.69 1.95
C PRO A 96 -10.04 -5.74 3.15
N PRO A 97 -11.06 -5.67 4.02
CA PRO A 97 -10.99 -4.84 5.21
C PRO A 97 -9.84 -5.26 6.13
N GLU A 98 -9.22 -4.31 6.80
CA GLU A 98 -8.07 -4.53 7.71
C GLU A 98 -8.37 -5.49 8.86
N ARG A 99 -9.64 -5.60 9.24
CA ARG A 99 -10.05 -6.32 10.45
C ARG A 99 -11.26 -7.19 10.16
N THR A 100 -11.27 -8.36 10.73
CA THR A 100 -12.46 -9.21 10.79
C THR A 100 -13.52 -8.62 11.72
N THR A 101 -13.11 -7.84 12.71
CA THR A 101 -14.00 -7.19 13.69
C THR A 101 -14.23 -5.73 13.32
N GLY A 102 -15.48 -5.38 13.05
CA GLY A 102 -15.90 -4.01 12.71
C GLY A 102 -16.34 -3.82 11.26
N SER A 103 -15.97 -4.70 10.35
CA SER A 103 -16.46 -4.66 8.97
C SER A 103 -17.84 -5.29 8.86
N VAL A 104 -18.70 -4.65 8.10
CA VAL A 104 -20.07 -5.10 7.85
C VAL A 104 -20.41 -5.02 6.37
N LEU A 105 -21.26 -5.95 5.92
CA LEU A 105 -21.88 -5.89 4.62
C LEU A 105 -23.29 -5.35 4.76
N ARG A 106 -23.61 -4.30 4.00
CA ARG A 106 -24.96 -3.71 3.95
C ARG A 106 -25.64 -4.04 2.63
N ALA A 107 -26.92 -4.30 2.70
CA ALA A 107 -27.79 -4.46 1.55
C ALA A 107 -28.89 -3.41 1.64
N LEU A 108 -28.96 -2.54 0.65
CA LEU A 108 -29.87 -1.39 0.60
C LEU A 108 -30.77 -1.52 -0.64
N VAL A 109 -32.09 -1.45 -0.46
CA VAL A 109 -33.03 -1.39 -1.57
C VAL A 109 -33.19 0.07 -2.01
N ARG A 110 -33.13 0.28 -3.32
CA ARG A 110 -33.29 1.60 -3.93
C ARG A 110 -34.73 1.86 -4.34
N GLN A 111 -35.26 2.99 -3.88
CA GLN A 111 -36.55 3.53 -4.36
C GLN A 111 -36.37 4.99 -4.80
N GLY A 112 -36.24 5.21 -6.10
CA GLY A 112 -35.86 6.52 -6.62
C GLY A 112 -34.49 6.94 -6.07
N GLU A 113 -34.45 8.07 -5.36
CA GLU A 113 -33.21 8.58 -4.71
C GLU A 113 -33.01 8.07 -3.27
N GLN A 114 -34.00 7.39 -2.70
CA GLN A 114 -33.91 6.89 -1.32
C GLN A 114 -33.35 5.46 -1.28
N LEU A 115 -32.46 5.23 -0.32
CA LEU A 115 -31.92 3.90 0.01
C LEU A 115 -32.46 3.47 1.37
N GLN A 116 -32.98 2.25 1.46
CA GLN A 116 -33.51 1.67 2.69
C GLN A 116 -32.85 0.31 2.96
N GLU A 117 -32.47 0.07 4.20
CA GLU A 117 -31.75 -1.14 4.58
C GLU A 117 -32.66 -2.36 4.62
N LEU A 118 -32.20 -3.45 4.00
CA LEU A 118 -32.91 -4.74 3.99
C LEU A 118 -32.83 -5.43 5.36
N PRO A 119 -33.92 -6.09 5.84
CA PRO A 119 -33.84 -7.01 6.96
C PRO A 119 -32.72 -8.05 6.80
N GLY A 120 -31.93 -8.28 7.84
CA GLY A 120 -30.74 -9.12 7.80
C GLY A 120 -29.43 -8.36 7.51
N SER A 121 -29.55 -7.10 7.13
CA SER A 121 -28.42 -6.14 7.02
C SER A 121 -28.41 -5.22 8.27
N PRO A 122 -27.25 -4.74 8.76
CA PRO A 122 -25.90 -5.10 8.30
C PRO A 122 -25.46 -6.50 8.75
N LEU A 123 -24.75 -7.20 7.91
CA LEU A 123 -24.14 -8.49 8.23
C LEU A 123 -22.70 -8.27 8.70
N ARG A 124 -22.39 -8.58 9.96
CA ARG A 124 -21.02 -8.49 10.47
C ARG A 124 -20.14 -9.58 9.87
N LEU A 125 -18.92 -9.17 9.48
CA LEU A 125 -17.89 -10.10 9.05
C LEU A 125 -17.15 -10.63 10.28
N ASP A 126 -17.66 -11.71 10.87
CA ASP A 126 -16.89 -12.55 11.80
C ASP A 126 -15.80 -13.31 11.03
N PRO A 127 -14.86 -14.00 11.70
CA PRO A 127 -13.76 -14.68 11.01
C PRO A 127 -14.19 -15.63 9.89
N ASP A 128 -15.27 -16.39 10.10
CA ASP A 128 -15.76 -17.35 9.09
C ASP A 128 -16.39 -16.64 7.87
N ARG A 129 -17.18 -15.62 8.11
CA ARG A 129 -17.78 -14.80 7.05
C ARG A 129 -16.72 -13.95 6.34
N TYR A 130 -15.69 -13.53 7.04
CA TYR A 130 -14.56 -12.86 6.43
C TYR A 130 -13.83 -13.78 5.45
N GLN A 131 -13.62 -15.05 5.78
CA GLN A 131 -13.06 -16.04 4.85
C GLN A 131 -13.98 -16.29 3.65
N GLN A 132 -15.29 -16.31 3.86
CA GLN A 132 -16.26 -16.39 2.76
C GLN A 132 -16.20 -15.13 1.87
N PHE A 133 -16.05 -13.95 2.47
CA PHE A 133 -15.87 -12.70 1.75
C PHE A 133 -14.56 -12.67 0.94
N ILE A 134 -13.45 -13.12 1.52
CA ILE A 134 -12.20 -13.33 0.80
C ILE A 134 -12.42 -14.30 -0.38
N GLY A 135 -13.15 -15.40 -0.16
CA GLY A 135 -13.54 -16.34 -1.21
C GLY A 135 -14.32 -15.67 -2.33
N LEU A 136 -15.25 -14.78 -2.01
CA LEU A 136 -16.02 -14.00 -2.99
C LEU A 136 -15.13 -13.04 -3.79
N CYS A 137 -14.13 -12.44 -3.15
CA CYS A 137 -13.16 -11.59 -3.83
C CYS A 137 -12.26 -12.36 -4.83
N GLN A 138 -12.13 -13.68 -4.67
CA GLN A 138 -11.15 -14.51 -5.38
C GLN A 138 -11.73 -15.59 -6.28
N ARG A 139 -12.91 -16.10 -5.94
CA ARG A 139 -13.49 -17.28 -6.60
C ARG A 139 -14.91 -16.99 -7.03
N GLY A 140 -15.10 -16.85 -8.34
CA GLY A 140 -16.41 -17.12 -8.88
C GLY A 140 -16.86 -18.56 -8.61
N PRO A 141 -18.14 -18.86 -8.59
CA PRO A 141 -18.65 -20.23 -8.40
C PRO A 141 -18.03 -21.16 -9.46
N ARG A 142 -17.49 -22.28 -9.04
CA ARG A 142 -16.88 -23.27 -9.94
C ARG A 142 -17.90 -23.71 -11.00
N GLY A 143 -17.56 -23.57 -12.28
CA GLY A 143 -18.36 -24.04 -13.41
C GLY A 143 -19.37 -23.02 -13.96
N ARG A 144 -19.41 -21.78 -13.47
CA ARG A 144 -20.25 -20.67 -13.98
C ARG A 144 -19.42 -19.51 -14.48
N PHE A 145 -20.07 -18.62 -15.18
CA PHE A 145 -19.54 -17.34 -15.65
C PHE A 145 -20.40 -16.19 -15.10
N GLY A 146 -19.88 -14.97 -15.10
CA GLY A 146 -20.63 -13.81 -14.65
C GLY A 146 -20.06 -12.50 -15.17
N LEU A 147 -20.89 -11.46 -15.06
CA LEU A 147 -20.57 -10.08 -15.36
C LEU A 147 -20.29 -9.32 -14.06
N ASN A 148 -19.24 -8.54 -14.06
CA ASN A 148 -19.02 -7.56 -13.02
C ASN A 148 -19.86 -6.30 -13.29
N PRO A 149 -20.24 -5.53 -12.25
CA PRO A 149 -20.90 -4.25 -12.44
C PRO A 149 -20.16 -3.35 -13.43
N VAL A 150 -20.90 -2.74 -14.36
CA VAL A 150 -20.32 -1.85 -15.37
C VAL A 150 -20.27 -0.44 -14.82
N GLU A 151 -19.09 0.11 -14.66
CA GLU A 151 -18.86 1.50 -14.20
C GLU A 151 -17.98 2.31 -15.16
N GLY A 152 -17.98 1.96 -16.44
CA GLY A 152 -17.21 2.65 -17.47
C GLY A 152 -17.56 2.12 -18.87
N PRO A 153 -16.76 2.45 -19.90
CA PRO A 153 -17.01 1.99 -21.27
C PRO A 153 -16.59 0.54 -21.49
N TRP A 154 -16.33 -0.22 -20.43
CA TRP A 154 -15.80 -1.56 -20.50
C TRP A 154 -16.62 -2.54 -19.67
N ILE A 155 -16.81 -3.71 -20.26
CA ILE A 155 -17.45 -4.86 -19.63
C ILE A 155 -16.36 -5.80 -19.17
N HIS A 156 -16.42 -6.18 -17.91
CA HIS A 156 -15.57 -7.21 -17.32
C HIS A 156 -16.38 -8.34 -16.77
N GLY A 157 -15.78 -9.50 -16.78
CA GLY A 157 -16.42 -10.69 -16.21
C GLY A 157 -15.42 -11.81 -15.97
N TRP A 158 -15.97 -12.92 -15.57
CA TRP A 158 -15.21 -14.11 -15.21
C TRP A 158 -15.91 -15.37 -15.66
N GLY A 159 -15.19 -16.46 -15.78
CA GLY A 159 -15.73 -17.75 -16.14
C GLY A 159 -14.65 -18.84 -16.16
N PRO A 160 -15.01 -20.08 -16.47
CA PRO A 160 -14.04 -21.15 -16.65
C PRO A 160 -13.02 -20.78 -17.75
N PRO A 161 -11.71 -20.97 -17.53
CA PRO A 161 -10.70 -20.75 -18.56
C PRO A 161 -11.02 -21.47 -19.86
N GLY A 162 -10.92 -20.75 -20.99
CA GLY A 162 -11.23 -21.26 -22.31
C GLY A 162 -12.72 -21.36 -22.65
N ALA A 163 -13.62 -21.01 -21.74
CA ALA A 163 -15.06 -20.98 -22.04
C ALA A 163 -15.34 -19.96 -23.16
N GLN A 164 -16.19 -20.36 -24.10
CA GLN A 164 -16.72 -19.48 -25.13
C GLN A 164 -18.07 -18.92 -24.68
N LEU A 165 -18.15 -17.60 -24.56
CA LEU A 165 -19.32 -16.88 -24.12
C LEU A 165 -19.84 -15.95 -25.21
N GLU A 166 -21.14 -15.77 -25.28
CA GLU A 166 -21.78 -14.77 -26.14
C GLU A 166 -22.33 -13.66 -25.28
N LEU A 167 -21.91 -12.43 -25.57
CA LEU A 167 -22.36 -11.23 -24.91
C LEU A 167 -23.41 -10.54 -25.76
N LEU A 168 -24.58 -10.29 -25.19
CA LEU A 168 -25.68 -9.56 -25.81
C LEU A 168 -25.87 -8.21 -25.13
N LEU A 169 -26.19 -7.21 -25.93
CA LEU A 169 -26.57 -5.88 -25.51
C LEU A 169 -28.00 -5.62 -26.00
N ASP A 170 -28.92 -5.33 -25.08
CA ASP A 170 -30.34 -5.11 -25.37
C ASP A 170 -30.96 -6.21 -26.25
N GLY A 171 -30.59 -7.46 -25.99
CA GLY A 171 -31.06 -8.63 -26.73
C GLY A 171 -30.36 -8.88 -28.08
N SER A 172 -29.47 -7.99 -28.53
CA SER A 172 -28.71 -8.16 -29.77
C SER A 172 -27.29 -8.66 -29.48
N ALA A 173 -26.80 -9.63 -30.25
CA ALA A 173 -25.45 -10.17 -30.08
C ALA A 173 -24.40 -9.05 -30.30
N LEU A 174 -23.63 -8.77 -29.25
CA LEU A 174 -22.55 -7.78 -29.32
C LEU A 174 -21.23 -8.42 -29.80
N THR A 175 -20.83 -9.50 -29.14
CA THR A 175 -19.60 -10.21 -29.48
C THR A 175 -19.54 -11.60 -28.86
N ARG A 176 -18.61 -12.42 -29.35
CA ARG A 176 -18.21 -13.65 -28.71
C ARG A 176 -16.90 -13.48 -27.99
N LEU A 177 -16.85 -13.95 -26.78
CA LEU A 177 -15.73 -13.82 -25.87
C LEU A 177 -15.11 -15.19 -25.59
N VAL A 178 -13.82 -15.22 -25.39
CA VAL A 178 -13.10 -16.38 -24.87
C VAL A 178 -12.52 -15.98 -23.52
N VAL A 179 -12.84 -16.75 -22.50
CA VAL A 179 -12.31 -16.55 -21.15
C VAL A 179 -10.83 -16.89 -21.13
N THR A 180 -10.02 -15.94 -20.70
CA THR A 180 -8.56 -16.08 -20.61
C THR A 180 -8.13 -17.15 -19.60
N PRO A 181 -6.87 -17.63 -19.63
CA PRO A 181 -6.39 -18.67 -18.70
C PRO A 181 -6.49 -18.30 -17.22
N ASP A 182 -6.52 -17.00 -16.89
CA ASP A 182 -6.73 -16.48 -15.53
C ASP A 182 -8.21 -16.42 -15.12
N GLY A 183 -9.11 -16.91 -15.97
CA GLY A 183 -10.54 -17.00 -15.69
C GLY A 183 -11.30 -15.68 -15.90
N ARG A 184 -10.77 -14.74 -16.66
CA ARG A 184 -11.36 -13.40 -16.87
C ARG A 184 -11.64 -13.13 -18.35
N PHE A 185 -12.47 -12.12 -18.60
CA PHE A 185 -12.62 -11.51 -19.92
C PHE A 185 -12.93 -10.02 -19.77
N HIS A 186 -12.65 -9.26 -20.83
CA HIS A 186 -13.01 -7.84 -20.94
C HIS A 186 -13.46 -7.53 -22.35
N GLN A 187 -14.39 -6.60 -22.49
CA GLN A 187 -14.94 -6.15 -23.76
C GLN A 187 -15.27 -4.67 -23.72
N ALA A 188 -14.88 -3.92 -24.74
CA ALA A 188 -15.30 -2.54 -24.90
C ALA A 188 -16.77 -2.45 -25.28
N LEU A 189 -17.48 -1.50 -24.65
CA LEU A 189 -18.81 -1.11 -25.08
C LEU A 189 -18.72 -0.30 -26.37
N PRO A 190 -19.56 -0.54 -27.37
CA PRO A 190 -19.64 0.31 -28.53
C PRO A 190 -20.14 1.70 -28.16
N SER A 191 -19.63 2.75 -28.85
CA SER A 191 -19.99 4.14 -28.56
C SER A 191 -21.51 4.42 -28.47
N PRO A 192 -22.38 3.82 -29.31
CA PRO A 192 -23.82 3.99 -29.15
C PRO A 192 -24.39 3.45 -27.85
N ALA A 193 -23.72 2.48 -27.22
CA ALA A 193 -24.14 1.92 -25.94
C ALA A 193 -23.63 2.72 -24.73
N CYS A 194 -22.92 3.81 -24.97
CA CYS A 194 -22.42 4.75 -23.95
C CYS A 194 -23.23 6.08 -24.04
N ASP A 195 -24.56 6.01 -24.12
CA ASP A 195 -25.45 7.13 -24.35
C ASP A 195 -26.16 7.67 -23.10
N GLY A 196 -25.87 7.09 -21.92
CA GLY A 196 -26.46 7.47 -20.65
C GLY A 196 -27.84 6.90 -20.38
N ARG A 197 -28.35 6.02 -21.24
CA ARG A 197 -29.61 5.31 -21.03
C ARG A 197 -29.36 3.99 -20.33
N LEU A 198 -30.41 3.43 -19.75
CA LEU A 198 -30.37 2.10 -19.18
C LEU A 198 -30.25 1.06 -20.31
N HIS A 199 -29.22 0.23 -20.22
CA HIS A 199 -28.99 -0.89 -21.13
C HIS A 199 -28.96 -2.22 -20.39
N HIS A 200 -29.27 -3.30 -21.11
CA HIS A 200 -29.29 -4.66 -20.59
C HIS A 200 -28.18 -5.49 -21.22
N LEU A 201 -27.25 -5.93 -20.39
CA LEU A 201 -26.23 -6.91 -20.78
C LEU A 201 -26.66 -8.30 -20.40
N GLU A 202 -26.50 -9.22 -21.32
CA GLU A 202 -26.75 -10.65 -21.08
C GLU A 202 -25.54 -11.46 -21.56
N LEU A 203 -25.03 -12.32 -20.70
CA LEU A 203 -23.92 -13.23 -20.99
C LEU A 203 -24.44 -14.67 -21.05
N ARG A 204 -24.20 -15.34 -22.16
CA ARG A 204 -24.62 -16.74 -22.41
C ARG A 204 -23.44 -17.64 -22.73
N SER A 205 -23.50 -18.88 -22.31
CA SER A 205 -22.56 -19.91 -22.77
C SER A 205 -22.93 -20.39 -24.17
N THR A 206 -21.94 -20.47 -25.06
CA THR A 206 -22.15 -21.06 -26.38
C THR A 206 -22.23 -22.60 -26.34
N ALA A 207 -21.90 -23.21 -25.21
CA ALA A 207 -21.93 -24.68 -25.00
C ALA A 207 -23.30 -25.26 -24.58
N GLY A 208 -24.38 -24.45 -24.62
CA GLY A 208 -25.74 -24.91 -24.33
C GLY A 208 -26.13 -24.89 -22.86
N ASP A 209 -25.41 -24.18 -22.00
CA ASP A 209 -25.87 -23.94 -20.63
C ASP A 209 -27.10 -23.02 -20.65
N PRO A 210 -28.24 -23.38 -20.09
CA PRO A 210 -29.45 -22.59 -20.15
C PRO A 210 -29.44 -21.36 -19.27
N LEU A 211 -28.42 -21.20 -18.45
CA LEU A 211 -28.28 -20.05 -17.54
C LEU A 211 -27.58 -18.88 -18.24
N ALA A 212 -28.30 -17.77 -18.35
CA ALA A 212 -27.78 -16.50 -18.76
C ALA A 212 -27.51 -15.62 -17.51
N GLU A 213 -26.39 -14.92 -17.50
CA GLU A 213 -26.12 -13.86 -16.51
C GLU A 213 -26.61 -12.53 -17.12
N ARG A 214 -27.37 -11.76 -16.35
CA ARG A 214 -27.91 -10.47 -16.78
C ARG A 214 -27.43 -9.35 -15.87
N LEU A 215 -27.12 -8.22 -16.45
CA LEU A 215 -26.70 -7.01 -15.77
C LEU A 215 -27.32 -5.78 -16.45
N ASP A 216 -28.08 -5.01 -15.67
CA ASP A 216 -28.53 -3.71 -16.09
C ASP A 216 -27.48 -2.66 -15.73
N TYR A 217 -27.16 -1.79 -16.67
CA TYR A 217 -26.20 -0.71 -16.43
C TYR A 217 -26.62 0.56 -17.13
N THR A 218 -26.28 1.68 -16.52
CA THR A 218 -26.31 2.99 -17.17
C THR A 218 -24.89 3.32 -17.58
N PRO A 219 -24.58 3.37 -18.87
CA PRO A 219 -23.21 3.55 -19.29
C PRO A 219 -22.66 4.89 -18.82
N PHE A 220 -21.37 4.88 -18.62
CA PHE A 220 -20.57 6.05 -18.39
C PHE A 220 -20.66 6.96 -19.62
N GLN A 221 -21.54 7.96 -19.61
CA GLN A 221 -21.50 9.00 -20.62
C GLN A 221 -20.11 9.63 -20.66
N LEU A 222 -19.70 10.15 -21.82
CA LEU A 222 -18.64 11.16 -21.93
C LEU A 222 -19.01 12.33 -20.98
N ILE A 223 -18.55 12.23 -19.77
CA ILE A 223 -19.02 12.94 -18.60
C ILE A 223 -18.60 14.39 -18.73
N PRO A 224 -19.49 15.34 -18.44
CA PRO A 224 -19.12 16.73 -18.21
C PRO A 224 -18.01 16.81 -17.15
N TRP A 225 -17.10 17.76 -17.28
CA TRP A 225 -15.95 17.93 -16.38
C TRP A 225 -16.30 17.80 -14.87
N ALA A 226 -17.42 18.38 -14.43
CA ALA A 226 -17.88 18.27 -13.06
C ALA A 226 -18.14 16.80 -12.62
N ALA A 227 -18.71 16.00 -13.51
CA ALA A 227 -18.98 14.60 -13.21
C ALA A 227 -17.73 13.71 -13.36
N LEU A 228 -16.75 14.07 -14.18
CA LEU A 228 -15.41 13.46 -14.17
C LEU A 228 -14.73 13.66 -12.81
N LEU A 229 -14.87 14.84 -12.23
CA LEU A 229 -14.33 15.16 -10.90
C LEU A 229 -15.02 14.35 -9.80
N GLU A 230 -16.32 14.16 -9.84
CA GLU A 230 -17.05 13.31 -8.90
C GLU A 230 -16.64 11.84 -9.00
N HIS A 231 -16.40 11.32 -10.22
CA HIS A 231 -15.98 9.93 -10.44
C HIS A 231 -14.50 9.67 -10.16
N ALA A 232 -13.68 10.71 -10.15
CA ALA A 232 -12.27 10.61 -9.81
C ALA A 232 -12.01 10.47 -8.31
N GLN A 233 -13.04 10.63 -7.48
CA GLN A 233 -12.91 10.45 -6.02
C GLN A 233 -12.82 8.96 -5.63
N PRO A 234 -11.96 8.61 -4.69
CA PRO A 234 -11.91 7.24 -4.16
C PRO A 234 -13.25 6.82 -3.51
N PRO A 235 -13.64 5.55 -3.61
CA PRO A 235 -12.94 4.48 -4.33
C PRO A 235 -13.07 4.61 -5.84
N LEU A 236 -11.98 4.26 -6.57
CA LEU A 236 -12.00 4.24 -8.03
C LEU A 236 -13.13 3.37 -8.56
N PRO A 237 -13.77 3.75 -9.69
CA PRO A 237 -14.83 2.97 -10.30
C PRO A 237 -14.40 1.52 -10.52
N TYR A 238 -15.30 0.60 -10.16
CA TYR A 238 -15.07 -0.82 -10.25
C TYR A 238 -15.20 -1.30 -11.71
N GLY A 239 -14.40 -2.30 -12.11
CA GLY A 239 -14.50 -2.92 -13.43
C GLY A 239 -13.86 -2.13 -14.58
N LEU A 240 -13.14 -1.04 -14.30
CA LEU A 240 -12.42 -0.32 -15.35
C LEU A 240 -11.30 -1.17 -15.95
N GLU A 241 -11.13 -1.02 -17.25
CA GLU A 241 -9.98 -1.53 -17.98
C GLU A 241 -8.67 -0.94 -17.39
N PRO A 242 -7.56 -1.69 -17.40
CA PRO A 242 -6.32 -1.29 -16.71
C PRO A 242 -5.83 0.12 -17.06
N MET A 243 -5.80 0.50 -18.34
CA MET A 243 -5.41 1.85 -18.73
C MET A 243 -6.39 2.92 -18.25
N ALA A 244 -7.68 2.65 -18.32
CA ALA A 244 -8.70 3.57 -17.82
C ALA A 244 -8.56 3.76 -16.31
N ARG A 245 -8.24 2.70 -15.56
CA ARG A 245 -7.98 2.77 -14.12
C ARG A 245 -6.77 3.65 -13.80
N GLU A 246 -5.66 3.50 -14.51
CA GLU A 246 -4.48 4.35 -14.32
C GLU A 246 -4.79 5.82 -14.66
N ARG A 247 -5.59 6.10 -15.67
CA ARG A 247 -6.02 7.46 -16.01
C ARG A 247 -6.94 8.05 -14.93
N HIS A 248 -7.86 7.27 -14.37
CA HIS A 248 -8.66 7.70 -13.23
C HIS A 248 -7.79 7.96 -11.99
N ARG A 249 -6.78 7.12 -11.76
CA ARG A 249 -5.81 7.36 -10.69
C ARG A 249 -5.05 8.67 -10.90
N CYS A 250 -4.58 8.96 -12.11
CA CYS A 250 -3.97 10.24 -12.47
C CYS A 250 -4.90 11.40 -12.13
N LEU A 251 -6.17 11.30 -12.49
CA LEU A 251 -7.17 12.33 -12.23
C LEU A 251 -7.40 12.55 -10.73
N SER A 252 -7.56 11.47 -9.95
CA SER A 252 -7.75 11.55 -8.49
C SER A 252 -6.55 12.21 -7.79
N ILE A 253 -5.33 11.87 -8.21
CA ILE A 253 -4.11 12.46 -7.64
C ILE A 253 -3.97 13.92 -8.05
N ALA A 254 -4.27 14.29 -9.31
CA ALA A 254 -4.25 15.67 -9.76
C ALA A 254 -5.21 16.55 -8.94
N LEU A 255 -6.40 16.03 -8.61
CA LEU A 255 -7.37 16.70 -7.74
C LEU A 255 -6.82 16.89 -6.33
N ALA A 256 -6.29 15.83 -5.72
CA ALA A 256 -5.72 15.92 -4.37
C ALA A 256 -4.54 16.91 -4.29
N MET A 257 -3.70 16.97 -5.33
CA MET A 257 -2.62 17.95 -5.42
C MET A 257 -3.14 19.39 -5.56
N ALA A 258 -4.23 19.59 -6.27
CA ALA A 258 -4.86 20.90 -6.40
C ALA A 258 -5.55 21.34 -5.10
N GLU A 259 -6.25 20.44 -4.43
CA GLU A 259 -6.90 20.71 -3.13
C GLU A 259 -5.88 21.04 -2.04
N SER A 260 -4.72 20.38 -2.04
CA SER A 260 -3.63 20.67 -1.09
C SER A 260 -2.81 21.92 -1.45
N GLY A 261 -3.07 22.53 -2.61
CA GLY A 261 -2.29 23.67 -3.13
C GLY A 261 -0.90 23.30 -3.66
N ALA A 262 -0.58 22.01 -3.74
CA ALA A 262 0.72 21.55 -4.25
C ALA A 262 0.91 21.83 -5.74
N ARG A 263 -0.18 21.76 -6.52
CA ARG A 263 -0.18 22.08 -7.96
C ARG A 263 -1.59 22.45 -8.43
N PRO A 264 -1.74 23.49 -9.27
CA PRO A 264 -3.03 23.81 -9.89
C PRO A 264 -3.43 22.71 -10.88
N LEU A 265 -4.75 22.50 -11.05
CA LEU A 265 -5.25 21.63 -12.10
C LEU A 265 -4.87 22.19 -13.47
N PRO A 266 -4.37 21.35 -14.40
CA PRO A 266 -4.17 21.76 -15.79
C PRO A 266 -5.51 22.14 -16.43
N ASP A 267 -5.59 23.32 -17.07
CA ASP A 267 -6.80 23.75 -17.78
C ASP A 267 -7.21 22.76 -18.89
N ASP A 268 -6.23 22.10 -19.48
CA ASP A 268 -6.38 21.10 -20.53
C ASP A 268 -6.75 19.68 -20.05
N LEU A 269 -6.87 19.44 -18.75
CA LEU A 269 -7.03 18.08 -18.21
C LEU A 269 -8.23 17.32 -18.83
N PRO A 270 -9.41 17.90 -19.08
CA PRO A 270 -10.51 17.22 -19.74
C PRO A 270 -10.21 16.85 -21.20
N ARG A 271 -9.44 17.69 -21.90
CA ARG A 271 -9.02 17.46 -23.27
C ARG A 271 -7.99 16.33 -23.33
N LEU A 272 -6.98 16.36 -22.46
CA LEU A 272 -5.97 15.32 -22.34
C LEU A 272 -6.60 13.96 -22.03
N HIS A 273 -7.56 13.94 -21.11
CA HIS A 273 -8.31 12.73 -20.77
C HIS A 273 -9.00 12.14 -22.02
N ARG A 274 -9.70 12.95 -22.82
CA ARG A 274 -10.34 12.51 -24.06
C ARG A 274 -9.33 12.02 -25.10
N LEU A 275 -8.20 12.74 -25.27
CA LEU A 275 -7.15 12.37 -26.23
C LEU A 275 -6.57 10.99 -25.89
N LEU A 276 -6.25 10.74 -24.64
CA LEU A 276 -5.66 9.47 -24.18
C LEU A 276 -6.65 8.30 -24.26
N HIS A 277 -7.95 8.55 -24.21
CA HIS A 277 -8.98 7.53 -24.47
C HIS A 277 -9.27 7.32 -25.96
N GLY A 278 -8.70 8.16 -26.83
CA GLY A 278 -8.82 8.07 -28.26
C GLY A 278 -7.88 7.06 -28.93
N PRO A 279 -7.74 7.15 -30.28
CA PRO A 279 -6.88 6.25 -31.03
C PRO A 279 -5.41 6.35 -30.59
N LEU A 280 -4.64 5.30 -30.82
CA LEU A 280 -3.23 5.23 -30.44
C LEU A 280 -2.39 6.36 -31.07
N GLU A 281 -2.58 6.65 -32.34
CA GLU A 281 -1.93 7.76 -33.02
C GLU A 281 -2.78 9.01 -32.93
N LEU A 282 -2.32 10.02 -32.16
CA LEU A 282 -3.06 11.25 -31.96
C LEU A 282 -2.87 12.21 -33.15
N PRO A 283 -3.94 12.95 -33.51
CA PRO A 283 -3.88 14.04 -34.49
C PRO A 283 -3.07 15.24 -33.93
N PRO A 284 -2.72 16.22 -34.77
CA PRO A 284 -2.12 17.48 -34.34
C PRO A 284 -2.92 18.16 -33.23
N PHE A 285 -2.22 18.76 -32.29
CA PHE A 285 -2.85 19.42 -31.15
C PHE A 285 -3.37 20.81 -31.54
N SER A 286 -4.69 20.99 -31.47
CA SER A 286 -5.34 22.27 -31.64
C SER A 286 -6.40 22.48 -30.53
N PRO A 287 -6.21 23.48 -29.64
CA PRO A 287 -5.04 24.36 -29.48
C PRO A 287 -3.77 23.61 -29.06
N PRO A 288 -2.57 24.23 -29.08
CA PRO A 288 -1.32 23.60 -28.63
C PRO A 288 -1.39 23.11 -27.16
N LEU A 289 -0.66 22.06 -26.84
CA LEU A 289 -0.46 21.60 -25.46
C LEU A 289 0.60 22.44 -24.75
N SER A 290 0.45 22.61 -23.43
CA SER A 290 1.47 23.24 -22.60
C SER A 290 2.09 22.19 -21.68
N LEU A 291 3.41 21.92 -21.85
CA LEU A 291 4.17 21.11 -20.89
C LEU A 291 4.36 21.89 -19.58
N PRO A 292 4.33 21.22 -18.45
CA PRO A 292 4.68 21.83 -17.16
C PRO A 292 6.11 22.39 -17.22
N ARG A 293 6.29 23.67 -16.89
CA ARG A 293 7.61 24.30 -16.86
C ARG A 293 8.01 24.61 -15.43
N GLY A 294 9.15 24.05 -14.99
CA GLY A 294 9.85 24.52 -13.80
C GLY A 294 10.97 25.50 -14.19
N GLU A 295 11.12 26.61 -13.50
CA GLU A 295 12.26 27.52 -13.70
C GLU A 295 13.60 26.83 -13.45
N ALA A 296 13.65 25.89 -12.50
CA ALA A 296 14.79 25.03 -12.18
C ALA A 296 14.34 23.56 -12.21
N PRO A 297 14.43 22.86 -13.35
CA PRO A 297 14.01 21.46 -13.44
C PRO A 297 14.94 20.57 -12.61
N GLN A 298 14.34 19.66 -11.85
CA GLN A 298 15.04 18.61 -11.14
C GLN A 298 15.33 17.41 -12.06
N VAL A 299 14.51 17.23 -13.09
CA VAL A 299 14.60 16.14 -14.07
C VAL A 299 14.53 16.69 -15.48
N SER A 300 15.42 16.20 -16.36
CA SER A 300 15.31 16.35 -17.81
C SER A 300 14.84 15.03 -18.43
N VAL A 301 13.62 15.01 -18.95
CA VAL A 301 13.06 13.85 -19.65
C VAL A 301 13.48 13.91 -21.11
N VAL A 302 14.35 13.00 -21.51
CA VAL A 302 14.87 12.89 -22.90
C VAL A 302 14.02 11.90 -23.66
N VAL A 303 13.38 12.34 -24.74
CA VAL A 303 12.50 11.54 -25.59
C VAL A 303 13.11 11.46 -27.00
N PRO A 304 13.81 10.35 -27.36
CA PRO A 304 14.30 10.14 -28.71
C PRO A 304 13.16 9.75 -29.65
N VAL A 305 13.15 10.31 -30.87
CA VAL A 305 12.07 10.12 -31.84
C VAL A 305 12.64 9.87 -33.25
N HIS A 306 12.14 8.83 -33.92
CA HIS A 306 12.35 8.57 -35.33
C HIS A 306 11.09 8.00 -35.94
N GLY A 307 10.24 8.86 -36.55
CA GLY A 307 8.93 8.49 -37.12
C GLY A 307 7.81 8.37 -36.05
N ARG A 308 6.64 7.95 -36.48
CA ARG A 308 5.46 7.72 -35.63
C ARG A 308 5.03 8.97 -34.84
N LEU A 309 4.89 10.09 -35.53
CA LEU A 309 4.56 11.38 -34.89
C LEU A 309 3.27 11.33 -34.03
N GLY A 310 2.24 10.57 -34.49
CA GLY A 310 1.00 10.40 -33.70
C GLY A 310 1.20 9.68 -32.38
N VAL A 311 2.12 8.73 -32.29
CA VAL A 311 2.52 8.02 -31.06
C VAL A 311 3.30 8.96 -30.15
N THR A 312 4.23 9.76 -30.70
CA THR A 312 4.96 10.77 -29.93
C THR A 312 4.03 11.81 -29.30
N ARG A 313 2.99 12.24 -30.04
CA ARG A 313 1.95 13.13 -29.49
C ARG A 313 1.28 12.49 -28.26
N ARG A 314 1.00 11.18 -28.33
CA ARG A 314 0.40 10.46 -27.20
C ARG A 314 1.30 10.48 -25.97
N CYS A 315 2.59 10.20 -26.14
CA CYS A 315 3.57 10.29 -25.04
C CYS A 315 3.62 11.70 -24.43
N LEU A 316 3.64 12.75 -25.26
CA LEU A 316 3.63 14.13 -24.77
C LEU A 316 2.32 14.50 -24.06
N ALA A 317 1.18 14.02 -24.57
CA ALA A 317 -0.11 14.19 -23.90
C ALA A 317 -0.13 13.47 -22.53
N ALA A 318 0.44 12.27 -22.44
CA ALA A 318 0.57 11.52 -21.19
C ALA A 318 1.48 12.22 -20.17
N LEU A 319 2.61 12.80 -20.61
CA LEU A 319 3.49 13.62 -19.76
C LEU A 319 2.78 14.86 -19.21
N CYS A 320 1.88 15.48 -19.99
CA CYS A 320 1.05 16.58 -19.51
C CYS A 320 -0.04 16.11 -18.55
N TYR A 321 -0.59 14.92 -18.77
CA TYR A 321 -1.70 14.36 -18.00
C TYR A 321 -1.26 13.76 -16.68
N ALA A 322 -0.08 13.09 -16.64
CA ALA A 322 0.42 12.43 -15.43
C ALA A 322 0.79 13.47 -14.34
N PRO A 323 0.08 13.50 -13.20
CA PRO A 323 0.41 14.41 -12.13
C PRO A 323 1.75 14.04 -11.49
N THR A 324 2.60 15.04 -11.28
CA THR A 324 3.86 14.93 -10.54
C THR A 324 4.17 16.25 -9.84
N ALA A 325 4.72 16.21 -8.63
CA ALA A 325 5.24 17.38 -7.92
C ALA A 325 6.68 17.70 -8.33
N VAL A 326 7.39 16.77 -8.99
CA VAL A 326 8.77 16.93 -9.44
C VAL A 326 8.82 17.91 -10.61
N PRO A 327 9.56 19.03 -10.50
CA PRO A 327 9.76 19.95 -11.61
C PRO A 327 10.60 19.28 -12.71
N PHE A 328 10.10 19.26 -13.94
CA PHE A 328 10.83 18.64 -15.06
C PHE A 328 10.78 19.47 -16.33
N GLU A 329 11.71 19.22 -17.24
CA GLU A 329 11.70 19.67 -18.62
C GLU A 329 11.65 18.47 -19.57
N VAL A 330 11.16 18.66 -20.78
CA VAL A 330 11.19 17.65 -21.85
C VAL A 330 12.14 18.09 -22.94
N VAL A 331 13.07 17.19 -23.28
CA VAL A 331 14.02 17.34 -24.40
C VAL A 331 13.71 16.29 -25.45
N LEU A 332 13.01 16.69 -26.51
CA LEU A 332 12.74 15.84 -27.66
C LEU A 332 13.98 15.78 -28.55
N VAL A 333 14.42 14.59 -28.91
CA VAL A 333 15.52 14.42 -29.87
C VAL A 333 15.00 13.80 -31.15
N ASP A 334 14.84 14.60 -32.16
CA ASP A 334 14.46 14.18 -33.52
C ASP A 334 15.69 13.61 -34.25
N ASP A 335 15.76 12.31 -34.35
CA ASP A 335 16.87 11.59 -34.99
C ASP A 335 16.70 11.50 -36.51
N GLY A 336 16.68 12.66 -37.18
CA GLY A 336 16.52 12.74 -38.62
C GLY A 336 15.19 12.16 -39.10
N CYS A 337 14.11 12.42 -38.35
CA CYS A 337 12.79 11.91 -38.66
C CYS A 337 12.28 12.41 -40.03
N PRO A 338 11.87 11.52 -40.94
CA PRO A 338 11.33 11.94 -42.22
C PRO A 338 10.06 12.78 -42.14
N GLU A 339 9.30 12.62 -41.04
CA GLU A 339 8.05 13.36 -40.79
C GLU A 339 8.29 14.78 -40.27
N GLY A 340 9.52 15.18 -39.93
CA GLY A 340 9.86 16.48 -39.38
C GLY A 340 9.23 16.68 -38.00
N SER A 341 9.48 15.75 -37.07
CA SER A 341 8.83 15.73 -35.75
C SER A 341 9.17 16.96 -34.92
N ALA A 342 10.41 17.44 -34.96
CA ALA A 342 10.83 18.59 -34.17
C ALA A 342 10.11 19.87 -34.58
N GLU A 343 10.02 20.14 -35.90
CA GLU A 343 9.38 21.35 -36.44
C GLU A 343 7.87 21.34 -36.18
N ARG A 344 7.20 20.21 -36.45
CA ARG A 344 5.76 20.08 -36.25
C ARG A 344 5.36 20.22 -34.79
N LEU A 345 6.09 19.55 -33.89
CA LEU A 345 5.78 19.59 -32.44
C LEU A 345 6.16 20.93 -31.82
N ALA A 346 7.06 21.71 -32.40
CA ALA A 346 7.36 23.06 -31.91
C ALA A 346 6.15 23.99 -31.91
N ASP A 347 5.29 23.86 -32.93
CA ASP A 347 4.04 24.65 -33.04
C ASP A 347 2.89 24.04 -32.22
N GLU A 348 2.95 22.73 -31.94
CA GLU A 348 1.90 21.98 -31.27
C GLU A 348 2.07 21.89 -29.74
N VAL A 349 3.29 22.09 -29.21
CA VAL A 349 3.63 21.85 -27.79
C VAL A 349 4.47 22.99 -27.22
N VAL A 350 3.84 23.82 -26.43
CA VAL A 350 4.50 24.93 -25.73
C VAL A 350 5.38 24.36 -24.60
N GLY A 351 6.64 24.79 -24.59
CA GLY A 351 7.58 24.35 -23.55
C GLY A 351 8.46 23.15 -23.93
N LEU A 352 8.21 22.56 -25.08
CA LEU A 352 9.06 21.52 -25.60
C LEU A 352 10.40 22.11 -26.05
N ARG A 353 11.50 21.45 -25.63
CA ARG A 353 12.83 21.70 -26.21
C ARG A 353 13.12 20.60 -27.19
N SER A 354 13.62 20.95 -28.36
CA SER A 354 13.98 19.96 -29.38
C SER A 354 15.44 20.07 -29.82
N VAL A 355 16.03 18.92 -30.07
CA VAL A 355 17.34 18.78 -30.72
C VAL A 355 17.07 17.96 -31.98
N ARG A 356 17.58 18.41 -33.16
CA ARG A 356 17.38 17.68 -34.42
C ARG A 356 18.72 17.26 -35.03
N HIS A 357 18.80 16.00 -35.44
CA HIS A 357 19.88 15.51 -36.28
C HIS A 357 19.52 15.69 -37.78
N ALA A 358 20.50 16.04 -38.59
CA ALA A 358 20.29 16.19 -40.03
C ALA A 358 19.98 14.84 -40.73
N GLU A 359 20.49 13.75 -40.17
CA GLU A 359 20.27 12.38 -40.57
C GLU A 359 20.16 11.45 -39.35
N ALA A 360 19.55 10.30 -39.52
CA ALA A 360 19.39 9.33 -38.44
C ALA A 360 20.75 8.78 -37.96
N ARG A 361 21.01 8.86 -36.66
CA ARG A 361 22.24 8.38 -36.01
C ARG A 361 21.99 7.21 -35.07
N GLY A 362 20.73 6.85 -34.88
CA GLY A 362 20.27 5.77 -34.01
C GLY A 362 20.00 6.21 -32.58
N PHE A 363 19.31 5.32 -31.86
CA PHE A 363 18.77 5.55 -30.51
C PHE A 363 19.87 6.02 -29.54
N ASN A 364 21.03 5.36 -29.53
CA ASN A 364 22.14 5.68 -28.64
C ASN A 364 22.59 7.13 -28.81
N GLN A 365 22.81 7.59 -30.05
CA GLN A 365 23.26 8.95 -30.31
C GLN A 365 22.18 9.98 -30.04
N ALA A 366 20.91 9.64 -30.30
CA ALA A 366 19.80 10.49 -29.92
C ALA A 366 19.75 10.71 -28.40
N CYS A 367 19.89 9.66 -27.59
CA CYS A 367 19.99 9.76 -26.14
C CYS A 367 21.18 10.63 -25.70
N HIS A 368 22.38 10.43 -26.25
CA HIS A 368 23.56 11.26 -25.93
C HIS A 368 23.31 12.75 -26.22
N SER A 369 22.71 13.06 -27.38
CA SER A 369 22.41 14.45 -27.75
C SER A 369 21.37 15.07 -26.82
N GLY A 370 20.39 14.29 -26.39
CA GLY A 370 19.38 14.72 -25.41
C GLY A 370 19.98 15.00 -24.03
N VAL A 371 20.85 14.11 -23.55
CA VAL A 371 21.54 14.29 -22.26
C VAL A 371 22.48 15.49 -22.31
N ALA A 372 23.20 15.71 -23.41
CA ALA A 372 24.05 16.89 -23.60
C ALA A 372 23.22 18.20 -23.55
N ALA A 373 22.00 18.18 -24.04
CA ALA A 373 21.08 19.32 -23.99
C ALA A 373 20.34 19.48 -22.64
N ALA A 374 20.34 18.45 -21.78
CA ALA A 374 19.66 18.44 -20.48
C ALA A 374 20.24 19.48 -19.52
N LYS A 375 19.37 20.09 -18.69
CA LYS A 375 19.78 21.10 -17.68
C LYS A 375 19.73 20.57 -16.26
N ALA A 376 18.91 19.55 -16.02
CA ALA A 376 18.66 19.02 -14.69
C ALA A 376 19.77 18.08 -14.19
N PRO A 377 19.91 17.90 -12.87
CA PRO A 377 20.84 16.95 -12.26
C PRO A 377 20.47 15.49 -12.51
N PHE A 378 19.18 15.18 -12.73
CA PHE A 378 18.71 13.87 -13.13
C PHE A 378 18.26 13.87 -14.60
N VAL A 379 18.60 12.81 -15.29
CA VAL A 379 18.12 12.55 -16.64
C VAL A 379 17.24 11.32 -16.63
N VAL A 380 16.08 11.41 -17.25
CA VAL A 380 15.21 10.27 -17.55
C VAL A 380 15.23 10.02 -19.04
N LEU A 381 15.65 8.83 -19.46
CA LEU A 381 15.44 8.35 -20.83
C LEU A 381 14.06 7.76 -20.91
N LEU A 382 13.25 8.22 -21.86
CA LEU A 382 11.86 7.81 -22.02
C LEU A 382 11.55 7.56 -23.50
N ASN A 383 11.10 6.36 -23.84
CA ASN A 383 10.69 6.05 -25.20
C ASN A 383 9.44 6.84 -25.61
N ASN A 384 9.37 7.21 -26.91
CA ASN A 384 8.25 7.98 -27.45
C ASN A 384 6.93 7.20 -27.58
N ASP A 385 6.93 5.89 -27.38
CA ASP A 385 5.76 4.99 -27.35
C ASP A 385 5.37 4.58 -25.92
N THR A 386 5.54 5.51 -24.99
CA THR A 386 5.20 5.31 -23.58
C THR A 386 4.12 6.27 -23.10
N GLU A 387 3.37 5.83 -22.05
CA GLU A 387 2.44 6.67 -21.30
C GLU A 387 2.82 6.60 -19.79
N PRO A 388 3.52 7.61 -19.25
CA PRO A 388 3.77 7.70 -17.81
C PRO A 388 2.48 7.80 -17.01
N CYS A 389 2.46 7.16 -15.82
CA CYS A 389 1.32 7.19 -14.89
C CYS A 389 1.55 8.19 -13.76
N ALA A 390 0.56 8.32 -12.84
CA ALA A 390 0.64 9.27 -11.73
C ALA A 390 1.86 9.03 -10.84
N ASN A 391 2.49 10.12 -10.40
CA ASN A 391 3.65 10.15 -9.49
C ASN A 391 4.87 9.37 -10.01
N TRP A 392 4.93 9.11 -11.31
CA TRP A 392 5.98 8.27 -11.89
C TRP A 392 7.41 8.81 -11.66
N LEU A 393 7.58 10.15 -11.64
CA LEU A 393 8.88 10.76 -11.38
C LEU A 393 9.29 10.67 -9.91
N GLU A 394 8.36 10.95 -8.99
CA GLU A 394 8.59 10.77 -7.56
C GLU A 394 9.05 9.35 -7.25
N GLU A 395 8.30 8.39 -7.77
CA GLU A 395 8.59 6.97 -7.55
C GLU A 395 9.89 6.52 -8.25
N LEU A 396 10.20 7.09 -9.41
CA LEU A 396 11.42 6.77 -10.14
C LEU A 396 12.67 7.36 -9.45
N LEU A 397 12.53 8.48 -8.75
CA LEU A 397 13.61 9.13 -7.99
C LEU A 397 13.75 8.59 -6.56
N ASP A 398 12.69 8.05 -5.95
CA ASP A 398 12.71 7.53 -4.57
C ASP A 398 13.90 6.60 -4.28
N PRO A 399 14.33 5.66 -5.16
CA PRO A 399 15.50 4.82 -4.92
C PRO A 399 16.80 5.59 -4.70
N PHE A 400 16.99 6.77 -5.29
CA PHE A 400 18.18 7.58 -5.10
C PHE A 400 18.25 8.26 -3.73
N GLU A 401 17.10 8.47 -3.10
CA GLU A 401 16.99 9.03 -1.75
C GLU A 401 17.12 7.94 -0.68
N ARG A 402 16.44 6.81 -0.88
CA ARG A 402 16.46 5.68 0.07
C ARG A 402 17.80 4.95 0.11
N TRP A 403 18.43 4.80 -1.04
CA TRP A 403 19.70 4.08 -1.20
C TRP A 403 20.71 4.97 -1.93
N PRO A 404 21.59 5.67 -1.19
CA PRO A 404 22.54 6.62 -1.78
C PRO A 404 23.49 6.03 -2.82
N ASP A 405 23.67 4.68 -2.79
CA ASP A 405 24.45 3.92 -3.78
C ASP A 405 23.71 3.68 -5.11
N THR A 406 22.45 4.11 -5.22
CA THR A 406 21.68 3.98 -6.47
C THR A 406 22.30 4.81 -7.59
N GLY A 407 22.70 4.17 -8.68
CA GLY A 407 23.20 4.80 -9.89
C GLY A 407 22.19 4.88 -11.01
N LEU A 408 21.34 3.85 -11.14
CA LEU A 408 20.29 3.74 -12.15
C LEU A 408 19.00 3.26 -11.52
N SER A 409 17.89 3.93 -11.79
CA SER A 409 16.55 3.53 -11.38
C SER A 409 15.65 3.33 -12.60
N GLY A 410 14.78 2.33 -12.60
CA GLY A 410 13.88 2.06 -13.72
C GLY A 410 12.45 1.75 -13.31
N ALA A 411 11.53 2.13 -14.18
CA ALA A 411 10.09 2.01 -13.98
C ALA A 411 9.59 0.57 -14.12
N GLN A 412 8.42 0.31 -13.53
CA GLN A 412 7.61 -0.85 -13.87
C GLN A 412 6.96 -0.61 -15.24
N LEU A 413 7.34 -1.42 -16.24
CA LEU A 413 6.74 -1.35 -17.55
C LEU A 413 5.53 -2.29 -17.63
N VAL A 414 4.42 -1.76 -18.11
CA VAL A 414 3.17 -2.51 -18.31
C VAL A 414 2.69 -2.37 -19.74
N TYR A 415 2.09 -3.44 -20.25
CA TYR A 415 1.42 -3.38 -21.55
C TYR A 415 0.09 -2.61 -21.47
N PRO A 416 -0.43 -2.10 -22.61
CA PRO A 416 -1.75 -1.45 -22.63
C PRO A 416 -2.90 -2.31 -22.11
N ASP A 417 -2.79 -3.64 -22.22
CA ASP A 417 -3.76 -4.59 -21.68
C ASP A 417 -3.62 -4.83 -20.16
N GLY A 418 -2.70 -4.11 -19.51
CA GLY A 418 -2.44 -4.15 -18.06
C GLY A 418 -1.56 -5.30 -17.61
N ARG A 419 -1.07 -6.16 -18.52
CA ARG A 419 -0.08 -7.18 -18.17
C ARG A 419 1.29 -6.54 -17.94
N LEU A 420 2.05 -7.14 -17.05
CA LEU A 420 3.42 -6.73 -16.77
C LEU A 420 4.29 -6.98 -18.01
N GLN A 421 5.08 -6.00 -18.39
CA GLN A 421 6.10 -6.16 -19.42
C GLN A 421 7.45 -6.45 -18.79
N GLU A 422 7.81 -5.68 -17.76
CA GLU A 422 9.08 -5.81 -17.06
C GLU A 422 8.96 -5.32 -15.63
N ALA A 423 9.54 -6.10 -14.72
CA ALA A 423 9.81 -5.72 -13.33
C ALA A 423 11.30 -5.87 -13.02
N GLY A 424 12.14 -5.21 -13.84
CA GLY A 424 13.60 -5.36 -13.83
C GLY A 424 14.08 -6.63 -14.51
N GLY A 425 15.37 -6.69 -14.81
CA GLY A 425 15.98 -7.74 -15.60
C GLY A 425 16.94 -8.63 -14.81
N ILE A 426 17.04 -9.88 -15.23
CA ILE A 426 18.01 -10.87 -14.79
C ILE A 426 18.96 -11.16 -15.94
N VAL A 427 20.28 -11.17 -15.70
CA VAL A 427 21.27 -11.65 -16.67
C VAL A 427 21.85 -12.96 -16.12
N TRP A 428 21.65 -14.03 -16.90
CA TRP A 428 22.10 -15.38 -16.56
C TRP A 428 23.60 -15.58 -16.76
N GLY A 429 24.15 -16.68 -16.22
CA GLY A 429 25.55 -17.01 -16.34
C GLY A 429 26.05 -17.19 -17.76
N ASN A 430 25.17 -17.49 -18.70
CA ASN A 430 25.45 -17.55 -20.13
C ASN A 430 25.38 -16.17 -20.83
N GLY A 431 25.07 -15.08 -20.07
CA GLY A 431 24.90 -13.72 -20.56
C GLY A 431 23.57 -13.44 -21.24
N GLU A 432 22.57 -14.29 -21.07
CA GLU A 432 21.21 -14.08 -21.60
C GLU A 432 20.40 -13.18 -20.68
N PRO A 433 19.87 -12.05 -21.15
CA PRO A 433 19.03 -11.17 -20.36
C PRO A 433 17.55 -11.61 -20.43
N TRP A 434 16.89 -11.67 -19.25
CA TRP A 434 15.45 -11.93 -19.15
C TRP A 434 14.73 -10.78 -18.46
N ASN A 435 13.63 -10.32 -19.01
CA ASN A 435 12.69 -9.40 -18.36
C ASN A 435 11.86 -10.18 -17.33
N TYR A 436 12.13 -9.95 -16.07
CA TYR A 436 11.44 -10.67 -14.98
C TYR A 436 9.96 -10.30 -14.91
N GLY A 437 9.12 -11.32 -14.78
CA GLY A 437 7.68 -11.18 -14.59
C GLY A 437 6.86 -10.91 -15.86
N ARG A 438 7.48 -10.95 -17.06
CA ARG A 438 6.84 -10.65 -18.35
C ARG A 438 5.55 -11.46 -18.56
N GLY A 439 4.46 -10.76 -18.93
CA GLY A 439 3.13 -11.34 -19.14
C GLY A 439 2.32 -11.58 -17.88
N GLY A 440 2.92 -11.36 -16.69
CA GLY A 440 2.27 -11.54 -15.38
C GLY A 440 1.42 -10.36 -14.94
N ASN A 441 0.97 -10.43 -13.68
CA ASN A 441 0.22 -9.37 -13.03
C ASN A 441 1.18 -8.34 -12.40
N PRO A 442 1.13 -7.04 -12.77
CA PRO A 442 2.01 -6.01 -12.22
C PRO A 442 1.81 -5.73 -10.72
N HIS A 443 0.69 -6.17 -10.16
CA HIS A 443 0.36 -6.01 -8.73
C HIS A 443 0.73 -7.23 -7.88
N ALA A 444 1.23 -8.30 -8.50
CA ALA A 444 1.62 -9.49 -7.73
C ALA A 444 2.76 -9.16 -6.75
N PRO A 445 2.70 -9.62 -5.49
CA PRO A 445 3.71 -9.30 -4.48
C PRO A 445 5.15 -9.53 -4.94
N ALA A 446 5.39 -10.59 -5.70
CA ALA A 446 6.73 -10.97 -6.18
C ALA A 446 7.38 -9.92 -7.13
N VAL A 447 6.58 -9.05 -7.74
CA VAL A 447 7.04 -8.00 -8.69
C VAL A 447 6.77 -6.59 -8.20
N ALA A 448 6.06 -6.43 -7.08
CA ALA A 448 5.59 -5.13 -6.60
C ALA A 448 6.41 -4.59 -5.41
N TYR A 449 7.73 -4.74 -5.40
CA TYR A 449 8.61 -4.15 -4.39
C TYR A 449 9.94 -3.71 -5.01
N ALA A 450 10.52 -2.65 -4.47
CA ALA A 450 11.80 -2.11 -4.92
C ALA A 450 12.93 -3.13 -4.64
N ARG A 451 13.81 -3.33 -5.62
CA ARG A 451 14.93 -4.26 -5.45
C ARG A 451 16.10 -3.94 -6.36
N GLN A 452 17.26 -4.43 -6.00
CA GLN A 452 18.42 -4.43 -6.86
C GLN A 452 18.25 -5.45 -7.97
N VAL A 453 18.54 -5.06 -9.21
CA VAL A 453 18.39 -5.88 -10.42
C VAL A 453 19.68 -5.84 -11.26
N ASP A 454 19.78 -6.73 -12.24
CA ASP A 454 20.96 -6.75 -13.09
C ASP A 454 20.93 -5.64 -14.13
N TYR A 455 19.78 -5.39 -14.73
CA TYR A 455 19.55 -4.32 -15.70
C TYR A 455 18.09 -3.86 -15.70
N LEU A 456 17.82 -2.81 -16.45
CA LEU A 456 16.51 -2.19 -16.65
C LEU A 456 16.37 -1.81 -18.12
N SER A 457 15.19 -1.97 -18.69
CA SER A 457 14.90 -1.52 -20.06
C SER A 457 15.08 -0.01 -20.20
N GLY A 458 15.74 0.41 -21.25
CA GLY A 458 15.92 1.79 -21.63
C GLY A 458 14.63 2.57 -21.92
N ALA A 459 13.46 1.90 -21.89
CA ALA A 459 12.17 2.54 -22.18
C ALA A 459 11.77 3.61 -21.16
N ALA A 460 12.16 3.43 -19.85
CA ALA A 460 11.92 4.44 -18.80
C ALA A 460 12.91 4.27 -17.65
N VAL A 461 14.05 4.95 -17.71
CA VAL A 461 15.11 4.88 -16.70
C VAL A 461 15.62 6.26 -16.28
N ALA A 462 15.95 6.41 -15.00
CA ALA A 462 16.56 7.61 -14.43
C ALA A 462 18.01 7.37 -14.04
N ILE A 463 18.88 8.34 -14.33
CA ILE A 463 20.29 8.33 -13.96
C ILE A 463 20.72 9.72 -13.51
N ARG A 464 21.66 9.82 -12.56
CA ARG A 464 22.31 11.10 -12.27
C ARG A 464 23.16 11.53 -13.46
N ARG A 465 23.00 12.76 -13.90
CA ARG A 465 23.77 13.29 -15.05
C ARG A 465 25.28 13.18 -14.83
N GLU A 466 25.76 13.50 -13.63
CA GLU A 466 27.16 13.34 -13.26
C GLU A 466 27.67 11.90 -13.44
N LEU A 467 26.86 10.90 -13.09
CA LEU A 467 27.22 9.50 -13.29
C LEU A 467 27.24 9.14 -14.77
N TRP A 468 26.22 9.57 -15.54
CA TRP A 468 26.18 9.37 -16.98
C TRP A 468 27.46 9.91 -17.66
N ASP A 469 27.85 11.14 -17.34
CA ASP A 469 29.04 11.79 -17.89
C ASP A 469 30.32 11.03 -17.49
N ARG A 470 30.41 10.61 -16.22
CA ARG A 470 31.57 9.87 -15.68
C ARG A 470 31.78 8.52 -16.35
N ILE A 471 30.69 7.76 -16.62
CA ILE A 471 30.76 6.43 -17.23
C ILE A 471 30.69 6.48 -18.77
N GLY A 472 30.48 7.66 -19.35
CA GLY A 472 30.37 7.88 -20.80
C GLY A 472 29.07 7.38 -21.42
N GLY A 473 27.96 7.39 -20.69
CA GLY A 473 26.62 7.03 -21.18
C GLY A 473 26.54 5.67 -21.87
N PHE A 474 25.80 5.56 -22.97
CA PHE A 474 25.76 4.35 -23.79
C PHE A 474 27.08 4.10 -24.53
N SER A 475 27.47 2.84 -24.63
CA SER A 475 28.69 2.47 -25.33
C SER A 475 28.50 2.43 -26.83
N PRO A 476 29.45 2.98 -27.62
CA PRO A 476 29.33 3.10 -29.08
C PRO A 476 29.27 1.75 -29.82
N GLU A 477 29.81 0.68 -29.22
CA GLU A 477 29.78 -0.67 -29.80
C GLU A 477 28.36 -1.28 -29.86
N PHE A 478 27.40 -0.73 -29.10
CA PHE A 478 25.99 -1.13 -29.12
C PHE A 478 25.13 -0.17 -29.95
N ALA A 479 25.72 0.66 -30.77
CA ALA A 479 24.98 1.46 -31.74
C ALA A 479 24.47 0.57 -32.89
N PRO A 480 23.29 0.85 -33.46
CA PRO A 480 22.39 1.96 -33.18
C PRO A 480 21.44 1.76 -32.02
N ALA A 481 21.15 0.51 -31.60
CA ALA A 481 20.28 0.15 -30.46
C ALA A 481 20.43 -1.33 -30.09
N TYR A 482 19.83 -1.72 -28.95
CA TYR A 482 19.81 -3.02 -28.28
C TYR A 482 21.10 -3.39 -27.55
N TYR A 483 20.96 -3.85 -26.31
CA TYR A 483 22.01 -4.10 -25.32
C TYR A 483 22.68 -2.84 -24.75
N GLU A 484 22.39 -1.66 -25.25
CA GLU A 484 22.91 -0.40 -24.67
C GLU A 484 22.43 -0.17 -23.24
N ASP A 485 21.17 -0.52 -22.95
CA ASP A 485 20.54 -0.43 -21.62
C ASP A 485 21.15 -1.45 -20.65
N THR A 486 21.28 -2.68 -21.10
CA THR A 486 21.92 -3.75 -20.33
C THR A 486 23.38 -3.42 -20.04
N ASP A 487 24.11 -2.93 -21.04
CA ASP A 487 25.51 -2.47 -20.90
C ASP A 487 25.62 -1.27 -19.94
N LEU A 488 24.74 -0.29 -20.06
CA LEU A 488 24.68 0.87 -19.14
C LEU A 488 24.54 0.40 -17.70
N ALA A 489 23.65 -0.54 -17.44
CA ALA A 489 23.45 -1.09 -16.10
C ALA A 489 24.72 -1.75 -15.56
N PHE A 490 25.44 -2.50 -16.39
CA PHE A 490 26.73 -3.10 -16.00
C PHE A 490 27.84 -2.06 -15.80
N LYS A 491 27.86 -0.99 -16.59
CA LYS A 491 28.80 0.17 -16.38
C LYS A 491 28.51 0.86 -15.04
N VAL A 492 27.25 1.09 -14.71
CA VAL A 492 26.82 1.65 -13.40
C VAL A 492 27.30 0.76 -12.25
N ARG A 493 27.10 -0.55 -12.35
CA ARG A 493 27.57 -1.53 -11.35
C ARG A 493 29.10 -1.53 -11.24
N SER A 494 29.83 -1.46 -12.35
CA SER A 494 31.30 -1.37 -12.38
C SER A 494 31.81 -0.07 -11.78
N ALA A 495 31.01 1.00 -11.78
CA ALA A 495 31.33 2.27 -11.12
C ALA A 495 31.04 2.24 -9.61
N GLY A 496 30.69 1.08 -9.03
CA GLY A 496 30.42 0.89 -7.60
C GLY A 496 29.01 1.33 -7.16
N CYS A 497 28.09 1.52 -8.13
CA CYS A 497 26.71 1.89 -7.86
C CYS A 497 25.76 0.69 -8.05
N THR A 498 24.55 0.80 -7.57
CA THR A 498 23.51 -0.22 -7.75
C THR A 498 22.50 0.18 -8.84
N VAL A 499 21.86 -0.82 -9.43
CA VAL A 499 20.75 -0.69 -10.38
C VAL A 499 19.48 -1.13 -9.66
N ARG A 500 18.46 -0.25 -9.58
CA ARG A 500 17.27 -0.51 -8.78
C ARG A 500 15.98 -0.37 -9.58
N TYR A 501 15.11 -1.32 -9.41
CA TYR A 501 13.77 -1.32 -9.94
C TYR A 501 12.83 -0.58 -8.98
N ALA A 502 12.03 0.35 -9.52
CA ALA A 502 11.05 1.16 -8.80
C ALA A 502 9.62 0.68 -9.16
N PRO A 503 8.98 -0.14 -8.33
CA PRO A 503 7.73 -0.85 -8.67
C PRO A 503 6.52 0.07 -8.81
N LEU A 504 6.53 1.24 -8.19
CA LEU A 504 5.44 2.20 -8.22
C LEU A 504 5.62 3.29 -9.28
N ALA A 505 6.81 3.42 -9.86
CA ALA A 505 7.07 4.21 -11.05
C ALA A 505 6.49 3.49 -12.27
N ARG A 506 5.18 3.60 -12.48
CA ARG A 506 4.51 2.85 -13.55
C ARG A 506 4.49 3.62 -14.85
N VAL A 507 4.86 2.91 -15.95
CA VAL A 507 4.84 3.44 -17.31
C VAL A 507 4.21 2.40 -18.24
N ILE A 508 3.16 2.80 -18.96
CA ILE A 508 2.57 1.97 -20.01
C ILE A 508 3.47 2.08 -21.24
N HIS A 509 3.88 0.95 -21.82
CA HIS A 509 4.76 0.90 -22.98
C HIS A 509 4.15 0.07 -24.10
N HIS A 510 3.95 0.70 -25.24
CA HIS A 510 3.33 0.12 -26.44
C HIS A 510 4.32 -0.65 -27.31
N GLU A 511 5.15 -1.47 -26.72
CA GLU A 511 6.26 -2.21 -27.34
C GLU A 511 6.05 -2.57 -28.81
N GLY A 512 7.07 -2.38 -29.61
CA GLY A 512 7.11 -2.82 -31.01
C GLY A 512 6.54 -1.86 -32.04
N LEU A 513 5.98 -0.72 -31.62
CA LEU A 513 5.43 0.26 -32.57
C LEU A 513 6.52 0.94 -33.42
N SER A 514 7.67 1.23 -32.82
CA SER A 514 8.77 1.93 -33.49
C SER A 514 9.72 0.99 -34.23
N ASN A 515 9.99 -0.22 -33.71
CA ASN A 515 11.07 -1.07 -34.19
C ASN A 515 10.63 -2.48 -34.67
N GLY A 516 9.31 -2.79 -34.58
CA GLY A 516 8.79 -4.14 -34.88
C GLY A 516 9.08 -5.16 -33.78
N THR A 517 8.57 -6.38 -33.94
CA THR A 517 8.70 -7.46 -32.94
C THR A 517 9.51 -8.66 -33.42
N ASP A 518 9.92 -8.70 -34.70
CA ASP A 518 10.61 -9.85 -35.32
C ASP A 518 12.14 -9.69 -35.21
N GLU A 519 12.78 -10.55 -34.45
CA GLU A 519 14.24 -10.60 -34.28
C GLU A 519 14.98 -11.19 -35.46
N GLN A 520 14.30 -11.97 -36.31
CA GLN A 520 14.86 -12.64 -37.48
C GLN A 520 14.66 -11.86 -38.77
N ALA A 521 13.98 -10.70 -38.72
CA ALA A 521 13.77 -9.88 -39.86
C ALA A 521 15.09 -9.43 -40.49
N ALA A 522 15.26 -9.64 -41.79
CA ALA A 522 16.46 -9.24 -42.52
C ALA A 522 16.66 -7.70 -42.54
N GLN A 523 15.60 -6.95 -42.28
CA GLN A 523 15.59 -5.49 -42.16
C GLN A 523 14.88 -5.09 -40.87
N GLY A 524 15.32 -3.98 -40.24
CA GLY A 524 14.75 -3.48 -39.00
C GLY A 524 15.77 -3.43 -37.85
N MET A 525 15.45 -2.63 -36.82
CA MET A 525 16.38 -2.39 -35.71
C MET A 525 16.56 -3.62 -34.83
N LYS A 526 15.54 -4.48 -34.71
CA LYS A 526 15.56 -5.62 -33.79
C LYS A 526 16.62 -6.70 -34.12
N ARG A 527 17.10 -6.77 -35.36
CA ARG A 527 18.24 -7.62 -35.76
C ARG A 527 19.53 -7.34 -34.97
N PHE A 528 19.71 -6.11 -34.50
CA PHE A 528 20.88 -5.74 -33.70
C PHE A 528 20.90 -6.43 -32.32
N GLN A 529 19.80 -6.92 -31.83
CA GLN A 529 19.77 -7.75 -30.61
C GLN A 529 20.63 -9.01 -30.80
N ALA A 530 20.50 -9.71 -31.92
CA ALA A 530 21.30 -10.89 -32.21
C ALA A 530 22.78 -10.55 -32.51
N ILE A 531 23.04 -9.37 -33.13
CA ILE A 531 24.39 -8.91 -33.44
C ILE A 531 25.15 -8.50 -32.17
N HIS A 532 24.50 -7.83 -31.24
CA HIS A 532 25.14 -7.29 -30.05
C HIS A 532 25.25 -8.29 -28.91
N ALA A 533 24.44 -9.35 -28.88
CA ALA A 533 24.49 -10.38 -27.81
C ALA A 533 25.89 -10.97 -27.61
N PRO A 534 26.66 -11.39 -28.66
CA PRO A 534 28.02 -11.89 -28.47
C PRO A 534 28.99 -10.84 -27.95
N LEU A 535 28.84 -9.57 -28.36
CA LEU A 535 29.67 -8.47 -27.85
C LEU A 535 29.44 -8.23 -26.37
N PHE A 536 28.19 -8.20 -25.91
CA PHE A 536 27.83 -8.05 -24.53
C PHE A 536 28.38 -9.22 -23.67
N ARG A 537 28.19 -10.45 -24.13
CA ARG A 537 28.73 -11.64 -23.48
C ARG A 537 30.25 -11.60 -23.31
N HIS A 538 30.96 -11.19 -24.36
CA HIS A 538 32.41 -11.05 -24.32
C HIS A 538 32.85 -9.96 -23.32
N LYS A 539 32.22 -8.79 -23.39
CA LYS A 539 32.56 -7.62 -22.57
C LYS A 539 32.35 -7.88 -21.06
N TRP A 540 31.29 -8.55 -20.67
CA TRP A 540 30.87 -8.71 -19.30
C TRP A 540 30.90 -10.13 -18.71
N ALA A 541 31.56 -11.07 -19.41
CA ALA A 541 31.59 -12.49 -19.03
C ALA A 541 31.86 -12.74 -17.54
N ALA A 542 32.84 -12.06 -16.96
CA ALA A 542 33.20 -12.22 -15.55
C ALA A 542 32.12 -11.71 -14.58
N ALA A 543 31.29 -10.75 -15.02
CA ALA A 543 30.31 -10.11 -14.15
C ALA A 543 29.04 -10.95 -13.94
N PHE A 544 28.65 -11.82 -14.88
CA PHE A 544 27.45 -12.62 -14.80
C PHE A 544 27.66 -14.13 -14.64
N LEU A 545 28.90 -14.62 -14.74
CA LEU A 545 29.23 -16.05 -14.48
C LEU A 545 28.59 -16.62 -13.20
N PRO A 546 28.54 -15.88 -12.08
CA PRO A 546 27.90 -16.38 -10.84
C PRO A 546 26.39 -16.52 -10.89
N SER A 547 25.73 -16.06 -11.97
CA SER A 547 24.26 -15.93 -12.04
C SER A 547 23.53 -17.23 -12.39
N GLY A 548 24.22 -18.36 -12.57
CA GLY A 548 23.61 -19.66 -12.85
C GLY A 548 23.06 -19.82 -14.27
N GLU A 549 22.44 -20.96 -14.53
CA GLU A 549 21.83 -21.28 -15.83
C GLU A 549 20.36 -20.79 -15.89
N PRO A 550 19.87 -20.43 -17.09
CA PRO A 550 18.50 -19.95 -17.28
C PRO A 550 17.45 -20.96 -16.80
N SER A 551 16.60 -20.53 -15.85
CA SER A 551 15.53 -21.36 -15.28
C SER A 551 14.42 -20.49 -14.69
N HIS A 552 13.17 -20.76 -15.01
CA HIS A 552 12.01 -20.05 -14.41
C HIS A 552 11.91 -20.27 -12.89
N VAL A 553 12.29 -21.44 -12.40
CA VAL A 553 12.29 -21.75 -10.96
C VAL A 553 13.40 -20.98 -10.25
N GLU A 554 14.61 -20.98 -10.83
CA GLU A 554 15.74 -20.24 -10.27
C GLU A 554 15.55 -18.73 -10.37
N ALA A 555 14.80 -18.22 -11.37
CA ALA A 555 14.51 -16.81 -11.51
C ALA A 555 13.87 -16.21 -10.25
N GLU A 556 12.97 -16.96 -9.58
CA GLU A 556 12.36 -16.54 -8.30
C GLU A 556 13.38 -16.39 -7.17
N ARG A 557 14.46 -17.17 -7.21
CA ARG A 557 15.52 -17.12 -6.19
C ARG A 557 16.54 -16.04 -6.47
N ILE A 558 16.93 -15.87 -7.73
CA ILE A 558 18.04 -14.99 -8.11
C ILE A 558 17.62 -13.57 -8.48
N LYS A 559 16.33 -13.28 -8.62
CA LYS A 559 15.82 -11.94 -8.89
C LYS A 559 16.23 -10.90 -7.83
N ASP A 560 16.44 -11.36 -6.60
CA ASP A 560 16.92 -10.52 -5.49
C ASP A 560 18.44 -10.60 -5.42
N ARG A 561 19.12 -9.50 -5.67
CA ARG A 561 20.58 -9.45 -5.69
C ARG A 561 21.15 -8.93 -4.38
N GLY A 562 22.36 -9.35 -4.04
CA GLY A 562 23.11 -8.86 -2.89
C GLY A 562 22.55 -9.27 -1.53
N ILE A 563 21.76 -10.34 -1.46
CA ILE A 563 21.19 -10.83 -0.20
C ILE A 563 22.02 -11.98 0.38
N VAL A 564 22.05 -12.07 1.72
CA VAL A 564 22.69 -13.17 2.48
C VAL A 564 21.70 -14.18 3.02
N GLY A 565 20.40 -13.85 3.06
CA GLY A 565 19.33 -14.71 3.56
C GLY A 565 17.94 -14.10 3.30
N ARG A 566 16.89 -14.87 3.59
CA ARG A 566 15.50 -14.49 3.41
C ARG A 566 14.76 -14.51 4.74
N ALA A 567 14.17 -13.39 5.12
CA ALA A 567 13.39 -13.22 6.35
C ALA A 567 11.91 -13.04 6.03
N LEU A 568 11.05 -13.80 6.69
CA LEU A 568 9.61 -13.59 6.73
C LEU A 568 9.26 -12.86 8.00
N PHE A 569 8.66 -11.67 7.88
CA PHE A 569 8.02 -10.97 8.98
C PHE A 569 6.53 -11.28 8.99
N LEU A 570 6.05 -11.83 10.09
CA LEU A 570 4.65 -12.19 10.30
C LEU A 570 4.07 -11.36 11.45
N ASP A 571 3.10 -10.51 11.14
CA ASP A 571 2.34 -9.74 12.12
C ASP A 571 0.84 -9.84 11.81
N HIS A 572 -0.02 -9.40 12.73
CA HIS A 572 -1.47 -9.50 12.57
C HIS A 572 -2.02 -8.63 11.43
N ALA A 573 -1.41 -7.48 11.12
CA ALA A 573 -1.85 -6.52 10.11
C ALA A 573 -0.66 -5.70 9.56
N PRO A 574 -0.78 -5.04 8.39
CA PRO A 574 0.24 -4.11 7.90
C PRO A 574 0.51 -2.97 8.88
N PRO A 575 1.78 -2.55 9.04
CA PRO A 575 2.17 -1.52 9.98
C PRO A 575 1.63 -0.13 9.59
N ARG A 576 1.16 0.61 10.58
CA ARG A 576 0.65 1.99 10.48
C ARG A 576 1.39 2.89 11.46
N PRO A 577 2.60 3.36 11.12
CA PRO A 577 3.51 4.04 12.06
C PRO A 577 2.96 5.37 12.61
N ASP A 578 2.00 5.98 11.92
CA ASP A 578 1.25 7.17 12.36
C ASP A 578 0.12 6.86 13.37
N ARG A 579 -0.16 5.59 13.63
CA ARG A 579 -1.25 5.14 14.50
C ARG A 579 -0.77 4.54 15.81
N ASP A 580 0.32 3.78 15.76
CA ASP A 580 0.83 3.09 16.94
C ASP A 580 2.36 2.88 16.90
N ALA A 581 2.95 2.77 18.09
CA ALA A 581 4.39 2.62 18.25
C ALA A 581 4.92 1.23 17.82
N GLY A 582 4.09 0.19 17.88
CA GLY A 582 4.46 -1.15 17.43
C GLY A 582 4.67 -1.20 15.91
N SER A 583 3.82 -0.51 15.15
CA SER A 583 3.98 -0.35 13.71
C SER A 583 5.27 0.39 13.35
N HIS A 584 5.66 1.42 14.12
CA HIS A 584 6.96 2.09 13.93
C HIS A 584 8.11 1.12 14.19
N ALA A 585 8.07 0.37 15.30
CA ALA A 585 9.09 -0.62 15.63
C ALA A 585 9.24 -1.69 14.53
N ALA A 586 8.13 -2.23 14.03
CA ALA A 586 8.14 -3.23 12.96
C ALA A 586 8.84 -2.73 11.69
N LEU A 587 8.57 -1.48 11.26
CA LEU A 587 9.26 -0.89 10.11
C LEU A 587 10.77 -0.71 10.34
N VAL A 588 11.15 -0.29 11.55
CA VAL A 588 12.55 -0.16 11.93
C VAL A 588 13.26 -1.51 11.95
N GLU A 589 12.63 -2.53 12.52
CA GLU A 589 13.20 -3.87 12.61
C GLU A 589 13.38 -4.50 11.22
N MET A 590 12.42 -4.32 10.31
CA MET A 590 12.57 -4.71 8.91
C MET A 590 13.72 -3.97 8.22
N ASP A 591 13.86 -2.64 8.39
CA ASP A 591 14.97 -1.85 7.86
C ASP A 591 16.32 -2.33 8.40
N LEU A 592 16.42 -2.64 9.69
CA LEU A 592 17.65 -3.16 10.29
C LEU A 592 18.05 -4.52 9.70
N VAL A 593 17.08 -5.43 9.52
CA VAL A 593 17.33 -6.75 8.91
C VAL A 593 17.75 -6.60 7.44
N GLN A 594 17.12 -5.70 6.67
CA GLN A 594 17.54 -5.40 5.30
C GLN A 594 18.97 -4.85 5.23
N ARG A 595 19.36 -3.93 6.13
CA ARG A 595 20.72 -3.38 6.20
C ARG A 595 21.78 -4.41 6.56
N LEU A 596 21.40 -5.51 7.16
CA LEU A 596 22.27 -6.67 7.42
C LEU A 596 22.31 -7.66 6.26
N GLY A 597 21.81 -7.27 5.09
CA GLY A 597 21.87 -8.00 3.83
C GLY A 597 20.73 -8.99 3.59
N TRP A 598 19.62 -8.89 4.31
CA TRP A 598 18.48 -9.81 4.17
C TRP A 598 17.40 -9.28 3.24
N LYS A 599 16.83 -10.16 2.42
CA LYS A 599 15.54 -9.88 1.79
C LYS A 599 14.44 -10.04 2.83
N VAL A 600 13.57 -9.04 2.93
CA VAL A 600 12.40 -9.08 3.81
C VAL A 600 11.13 -9.31 2.99
N THR A 601 10.34 -10.29 3.43
CA THR A 601 8.96 -10.53 3.00
C THR A 601 8.06 -10.28 4.21
N PHE A 602 7.00 -9.49 4.03
CA PHE A 602 6.03 -9.20 5.08
C PHE A 602 4.69 -9.90 4.79
N LEU A 603 4.22 -10.68 5.75
CA LEU A 603 2.96 -11.42 5.69
C LEU A 603 2.05 -10.94 6.83
N PRO A 604 1.05 -10.11 6.58
CA PRO A 604 0.04 -9.83 7.58
C PRO A 604 -0.92 -11.01 7.73
N ALA A 605 -1.20 -11.44 8.96
CA ALA A 605 -2.12 -12.57 9.21
C ALA A 605 -3.53 -12.32 8.70
N ASN A 606 -3.98 -11.06 8.66
CA ASN A 606 -5.26 -10.66 8.08
C ASN A 606 -5.23 -10.51 6.54
N LEU A 607 -4.08 -10.69 5.90
CA LEU A 607 -3.87 -10.57 4.45
C LEU A 607 -4.36 -9.25 3.84
N ALA A 608 -4.46 -8.20 4.64
CA ALA A 608 -4.99 -6.92 4.19
C ALA A 608 -4.00 -6.16 3.30
N TRP A 609 -4.53 -5.44 2.33
CA TRP A 609 -3.86 -4.37 1.60
C TRP A 609 -4.35 -3.02 2.11
N LEU A 610 -3.47 -2.17 2.59
CA LEU A 610 -3.80 -0.89 3.23
C LEU A 610 -3.34 0.33 2.42
N GLY A 611 -3.45 0.27 1.10
CA GLY A 611 -3.10 1.40 0.22
C GLY A 611 -1.69 1.92 0.49
N GLY A 612 -1.55 3.20 0.83
CA GLY A 612 -0.27 3.87 1.04
C GLY A 612 0.66 3.20 2.05
N TYR A 613 0.14 2.54 3.09
CA TYR A 613 0.97 1.79 4.05
C TYR A 613 1.60 0.54 3.40
N SER A 614 0.85 -0.18 2.59
CA SER A 614 1.37 -1.34 1.85
C SER A 614 2.32 -0.91 0.73
N GLU A 615 2.01 0.19 0.03
CA GLU A 615 2.91 0.80 -0.96
C GLU A 615 4.23 1.26 -0.33
N GLU A 616 4.20 1.79 0.91
CA GLU A 616 5.42 2.17 1.62
C GLU A 616 6.32 0.97 1.93
N LEU A 617 5.76 -0.20 2.26
CA LEU A 617 6.54 -1.44 2.35
C LEU A 617 7.20 -1.77 1.01
N GLN A 618 6.46 -1.64 -0.09
CA GLN A 618 6.98 -1.89 -1.44
C GLN A 618 8.13 -0.93 -1.81
N ARG A 619 8.00 0.38 -1.49
CA ARG A 619 9.09 1.36 -1.68
C ARG A 619 10.33 1.01 -0.87
N ARG A 620 10.16 0.49 0.35
CA ARG A 620 11.25 0.01 1.21
C ARG A 620 11.91 -1.29 0.75
N GLY A 621 11.49 -1.86 -0.36
CA GLY A 621 12.01 -3.14 -0.85
C GLY A 621 11.49 -4.35 -0.08
N ILE A 622 10.32 -4.24 0.55
CA ILE A 622 9.68 -5.31 1.30
C ILE A 622 8.57 -5.91 0.43
N GLU A 623 8.68 -7.21 0.15
CA GLU A 623 7.63 -7.95 -0.53
C GLU A 623 6.42 -8.09 0.40
N SER A 624 5.34 -7.35 0.15
CA SER A 624 4.13 -7.34 0.98
C SER A 624 3.10 -8.33 0.44
N ILE A 625 2.83 -9.37 1.21
CA ILE A 625 1.88 -10.43 0.85
C ILE A 625 0.47 -10.00 1.25
N HIS A 626 -0.50 -10.21 0.36
CA HIS A 626 -1.88 -9.81 0.62
C HIS A 626 -2.88 -10.59 -0.24
N ALA A 627 -4.16 -10.56 0.13
CA ALA A 627 -5.24 -11.03 -0.73
C ALA A 627 -5.39 -10.05 -1.95
N PRO A 628 -5.78 -10.58 -3.12
CA PRO A 628 -6.19 -11.94 -3.43
C PRO A 628 -5.05 -12.90 -3.85
N PHE A 629 -3.79 -12.51 -3.74
CA PHE A 629 -2.65 -13.33 -4.19
C PHE A 629 -2.34 -14.49 -3.24
N THR A 630 -2.72 -14.34 -1.99
CA THR A 630 -2.61 -15.36 -0.94
C THR A 630 -3.91 -15.38 -0.14
N LEU A 631 -4.39 -16.58 0.24
CA LEU A 631 -5.70 -16.77 0.85
C LEU A 631 -5.64 -17.08 2.35
N SER A 632 -4.50 -17.60 2.82
CA SER A 632 -4.25 -17.86 4.23
C SER A 632 -2.75 -17.91 4.49
N VAL A 633 -2.37 -17.66 5.74
CA VAL A 633 -0.99 -17.82 6.21
C VAL A 633 -0.49 -19.24 5.98
N GLU A 634 -1.32 -20.26 6.22
CA GLU A 634 -0.95 -21.66 6.01
C GLU A 634 -0.72 -21.97 4.54
N GLN A 635 -1.53 -21.45 3.61
CA GLN A 635 -1.30 -21.59 2.17
C GLN A 635 0.06 -21.02 1.80
N PHE A 636 0.37 -19.80 2.23
CA PHE A 636 1.63 -19.14 1.94
C PHE A 636 2.82 -19.96 2.47
N LEU A 637 2.76 -20.41 3.71
CA LEU A 637 3.81 -21.21 4.31
C LEU A 637 4.01 -22.56 3.58
N ARG A 638 2.93 -23.21 3.17
CA ARG A 638 2.99 -24.46 2.41
C ARG A 638 3.68 -24.26 1.05
N GLU A 639 3.40 -23.15 0.39
CA GLU A 639 3.93 -22.85 -0.95
C GLU A 639 5.36 -22.29 -0.90
N ARG A 640 5.66 -21.45 0.09
CA ARG A 640 6.91 -20.66 0.13
C ARG A 640 7.69 -20.75 1.44
N GLY A 641 7.20 -21.45 2.47
CA GLY A 641 7.86 -21.54 3.77
C GLY A 641 9.31 -22.02 3.71
N GLY A 642 9.62 -22.92 2.79
CA GLY A 642 10.98 -23.43 2.57
C GLY A 642 11.99 -22.42 2.01
N GLU A 643 11.57 -21.22 1.59
CA GLU A 643 12.45 -20.15 1.10
C GLU A 643 13.14 -19.38 2.23
N PHE A 644 12.59 -19.42 3.45
CA PHE A 644 13.01 -18.55 4.54
C PHE A 644 14.01 -19.21 5.47
N ASP A 645 15.02 -18.42 5.85
CA ASP A 645 16.03 -18.79 6.84
C ASP A 645 15.67 -18.25 8.23
N LEU A 646 14.91 -17.13 8.26
CA LEU A 646 14.42 -16.47 9.46
C LEU A 646 12.91 -16.22 9.34
N ILE A 647 12.17 -16.55 10.39
CA ILE A 647 10.77 -16.11 10.55
C ILE A 647 10.72 -15.24 11.81
N TYR A 648 10.47 -13.94 11.60
CA TYR A 648 10.33 -12.92 12.63
C TYR A 648 8.85 -12.69 12.88
N ILE A 649 8.39 -12.98 14.10
CA ILE A 649 6.96 -12.93 14.44
C ILE A 649 6.75 -11.93 15.56
N THR A 650 5.73 -11.09 15.43
CA THR A 650 5.28 -10.19 16.48
C THR A 650 3.98 -10.71 17.09
N ARG A 651 3.76 -10.42 18.38
CA ARG A 651 2.58 -10.83 19.19
C ARG A 651 2.52 -12.35 19.43
N TYR A 652 2.37 -12.72 20.70
CA TYR A 652 2.29 -14.12 21.12
C TYR A 652 1.10 -14.87 20.47
N THR A 653 -0.04 -14.19 20.27
CA THR A 653 -1.21 -14.77 19.63
C THR A 653 -0.92 -15.19 18.18
N THR A 654 -0.16 -14.37 17.43
CA THR A 654 0.26 -14.70 16.06
C THR A 654 1.17 -15.93 16.05
N VAL A 655 2.10 -16.02 17.01
CA VAL A 655 2.94 -17.23 17.12
C VAL A 655 2.09 -18.44 17.45
N ARG A 656 1.22 -18.35 18.48
CA ARG A 656 0.34 -19.44 18.91
C ARG A 656 -0.48 -20.00 17.74
N ASP A 657 -1.10 -19.10 16.98
CA ASP A 657 -2.06 -19.48 15.94
C ASP A 657 -1.35 -20.10 14.70
N HIS A 658 -0.08 -19.81 14.49
CA HIS A 658 0.64 -20.23 13.26
C HIS A 658 1.87 -21.14 13.51
N LEU A 659 2.26 -21.37 14.75
CA LEU A 659 3.48 -22.11 15.10
C LEU A 659 3.54 -23.50 14.46
N GLU A 660 2.45 -24.26 14.51
CA GLU A 660 2.39 -25.60 13.94
C GLU A 660 2.59 -25.59 12.42
N ALA A 661 1.93 -24.67 11.72
CA ALA A 661 2.08 -24.50 10.28
C ALA A 661 3.53 -24.08 9.91
N ILE A 662 4.14 -23.18 10.69
CA ILE A 662 5.51 -22.75 10.50
C ILE A 662 6.48 -23.95 10.67
N ARG A 663 6.37 -24.69 11.76
CA ARG A 663 7.25 -25.85 12.01
C ARG A 663 7.10 -26.91 10.94
N ARG A 664 5.89 -27.10 10.39
CA ARG A 664 5.60 -28.07 9.32
C ARG A 664 6.18 -27.64 7.96
N HIS A 665 6.03 -26.37 7.58
CA HIS A 665 6.30 -25.90 6.23
C HIS A 665 7.61 -25.10 6.08
N ALA A 666 8.17 -24.61 7.18
CA ALA A 666 9.45 -23.93 7.23
C ALA A 666 10.40 -24.51 8.29
N PRO A 667 10.68 -25.84 8.27
CA PRO A 667 11.38 -26.51 9.37
C PRO A 667 12.84 -26.07 9.55
N ARG A 668 13.44 -25.42 8.56
CA ARG A 668 14.82 -24.91 8.62
C ARG A 668 14.92 -23.49 9.13
N ALA A 669 13.81 -22.74 9.09
CA ALA A 669 13.80 -21.34 9.51
C ALA A 669 14.02 -21.22 11.02
N ARG A 670 14.86 -20.28 11.42
CA ARG A 670 14.97 -19.86 12.82
C ARG A 670 13.78 -18.99 13.18
N LEU A 671 13.18 -19.25 14.33
CA LEU A 671 12.03 -18.50 14.84
C LEU A 671 12.48 -17.44 15.83
N LEU A 672 12.31 -16.18 15.47
CA LEU A 672 12.54 -15.04 16.32
C LEU A 672 11.21 -14.41 16.66
N PHE A 673 10.85 -14.40 17.93
CA PHE A 673 9.63 -13.77 18.44
C PHE A 673 9.96 -12.41 19.06
N CYS A 674 9.38 -11.33 18.53
CA CYS A 674 9.43 -10.02 19.16
C CYS A 674 8.23 -9.84 20.08
N ASN A 675 8.47 -9.94 21.39
CA ASN A 675 7.49 -9.65 22.40
C ASN A 675 7.50 -8.15 22.70
N ALA A 676 6.50 -7.43 22.17
CA ALA A 676 6.39 -5.98 22.34
C ALA A 676 6.25 -5.60 23.83
N ASP A 677 5.50 -6.39 24.60
CA ASP A 677 5.36 -6.34 26.05
C ASP A 677 4.80 -7.67 26.55
N LEU A 678 5.06 -8.03 27.80
CA LEU A 678 4.43 -9.16 28.46
C LEU A 678 2.96 -8.83 28.79
N HIS A 679 2.04 -9.44 28.02
CA HIS A 679 0.60 -9.15 28.12
C HIS A 679 0.06 -9.46 29.50
N TYR A 680 0.36 -10.65 30.05
CA TYR A 680 -0.11 -11.00 31.40
C TYR A 680 0.44 -10.05 32.48
N LEU A 681 1.68 -9.54 32.33
CA LEU A 681 2.27 -8.58 33.25
C LEU A 681 1.53 -7.24 33.19
N ARG A 682 1.19 -6.79 32.02
CA ARG A 682 0.37 -5.60 31.79
C ARG A 682 -1.03 -5.77 32.39
N GLU A 683 -1.66 -6.92 32.16
CA GLU A 683 -3.00 -7.25 32.67
C GLU A 683 -3.03 -7.28 34.20
N ILE A 684 -2.07 -7.96 34.87
CA ILE A 684 -1.96 -7.95 36.33
C ILE A 684 -1.81 -6.52 36.87
N ARG A 685 -0.96 -5.69 36.23
CA ARG A 685 -0.76 -4.31 36.66
C ARG A 685 -2.04 -3.49 36.49
N GLN A 686 -2.81 -3.75 35.43
CA GLN A 686 -4.10 -3.10 35.21
C GLN A 686 -5.14 -3.50 36.28
N LEU A 687 -5.25 -4.80 36.57
CA LEU A 687 -6.17 -5.27 37.65
C LEU A 687 -5.86 -4.62 39.02
N ARG A 688 -4.58 -4.39 39.31
CA ARG A 688 -4.18 -3.68 40.52
C ARG A 688 -4.67 -2.22 40.54
N ALA A 689 -4.66 -1.57 39.36
CA ALA A 689 -5.12 -0.19 39.20
C ALA A 689 -6.65 -0.09 39.30
N GLU A 690 -7.40 -1.09 38.83
CA GLU A 690 -8.87 -1.12 38.79
C GLU A 690 -9.54 -1.45 40.13
N GLN A 691 -8.81 -1.93 41.12
CA GLN A 691 -9.31 -2.27 42.47
C GLN A 691 -10.53 -3.22 42.49
N LEU A 692 -10.55 -4.18 41.54
CA LEU A 692 -11.61 -5.20 41.47
C LEU A 692 -11.69 -6.04 42.75
N GLN A 693 -12.89 -6.55 43.11
CA GLN A 693 -13.12 -7.38 44.27
C GLN A 693 -14.01 -8.58 43.96
N GLY A 694 -14.00 -9.57 44.88
CA GLY A 694 -14.90 -10.71 44.87
C GLY A 694 -14.76 -11.60 43.61
N GLU A 695 -15.88 -12.00 43.07
CA GLU A 695 -15.95 -12.95 41.93
C GLU A 695 -15.40 -12.37 40.63
N THR A 696 -15.57 -11.06 40.42
CA THR A 696 -15.00 -10.33 39.26
C THR A 696 -13.48 -10.35 39.28
N LEU A 697 -12.86 -10.14 40.45
CA LEU A 697 -11.38 -10.23 40.57
C LEU A 697 -10.90 -11.66 40.30
N ARG A 698 -11.63 -12.68 40.81
CA ARG A 698 -11.25 -14.09 40.58
C ARG A 698 -11.27 -14.43 39.09
N ALA A 699 -12.38 -14.11 38.37
CA ALA A 699 -12.49 -14.37 36.96
C ALA A 699 -11.40 -13.64 36.14
N ALA A 700 -11.09 -12.39 36.50
CA ALA A 700 -10.03 -11.63 35.85
C ALA A 700 -8.65 -12.24 36.08
N LEU A 701 -8.35 -12.73 37.31
CA LEU A 701 -7.08 -13.40 37.59
C LEU A 701 -6.95 -14.74 36.88
N GLU A 702 -8.04 -15.50 36.69
CA GLU A 702 -8.06 -16.72 35.93
C GLU A 702 -7.75 -16.45 34.43
N ALA A 703 -8.31 -15.38 33.86
CA ALA A 703 -8.01 -14.96 32.49
C ALA A 703 -6.53 -14.57 32.32
N VAL A 704 -5.98 -13.82 33.27
CA VAL A 704 -4.54 -13.43 33.25
C VAL A 704 -3.63 -14.65 33.37
N GLU A 705 -4.00 -15.65 34.19
CA GLU A 705 -3.21 -16.88 34.28
C GLU A 705 -3.26 -17.71 33.00
N GLU A 706 -4.37 -17.66 32.24
CA GLU A 706 -4.43 -18.26 30.91
C GLU A 706 -3.51 -17.51 29.94
N THR A 707 -3.58 -16.18 29.86
CA THR A 707 -2.66 -15.35 29.07
C THR A 707 -1.20 -15.67 29.40
N ARG A 708 -0.87 -15.79 30.72
CA ARG A 708 0.48 -16.13 31.17
C ARG A 708 0.94 -17.49 30.64
N ARG A 709 0.09 -18.53 30.76
CA ARG A 709 0.43 -19.88 30.27
C ARG A 709 0.64 -19.89 28.75
N GLU A 710 -0.23 -19.25 27.98
CA GLU A 710 -0.09 -19.15 26.53
C GLU A 710 1.19 -18.42 26.13
N GLU A 711 1.43 -17.27 26.73
CA GLU A 711 2.58 -16.41 26.39
C GLU A 711 3.92 -17.11 26.73
N LEU A 712 4.03 -17.76 27.89
CA LEU A 712 5.21 -18.53 28.28
C LEU A 712 5.40 -19.80 27.42
N ALA A 713 4.32 -20.44 26.98
CA ALA A 713 4.39 -21.56 26.06
C ALA A 713 4.98 -21.14 24.71
N VAL A 714 4.54 -20.00 24.20
CA VAL A 714 5.09 -19.41 22.96
C VAL A 714 6.57 -19.06 23.13
N ILE A 715 6.95 -18.36 24.20
CA ILE A 715 8.34 -17.99 24.50
C ILE A 715 9.25 -19.23 24.58
N SER A 716 8.74 -20.33 25.12
CA SER A 716 9.49 -21.59 25.21
C SER A 716 9.59 -22.37 23.91
N ALA A 717 8.73 -22.07 22.93
CA ALA A 717 8.62 -22.78 21.66
C ALA A 717 9.42 -22.14 20.51
N VAL A 718 9.93 -20.94 20.68
CA VAL A 718 10.71 -20.20 19.67
C VAL A 718 12.21 -20.30 19.95
N ASP A 719 13.04 -20.00 18.94
CA ASP A 719 14.49 -20.11 19.07
C ASP A 719 15.10 -18.90 19.81
N LEU A 720 14.48 -17.71 19.71
CA LEU A 720 14.89 -16.49 20.41
C LEU A 720 13.69 -15.57 20.62
N THR A 721 13.57 -15.02 21.83
CA THR A 721 12.60 -13.97 22.14
C THR A 721 13.29 -12.62 22.32
N LEU A 722 12.88 -11.61 21.56
CA LEU A 722 13.27 -10.23 21.77
C LEU A 722 12.30 -9.52 22.72
N THR A 723 12.83 -8.74 23.64
CA THR A 723 12.05 -7.84 24.52
C THR A 723 12.67 -6.45 24.51
N TYR A 724 11.86 -5.42 24.67
CA TYR A 724 12.36 -4.05 24.77
C TYR A 724 12.80 -3.67 26.21
N SER A 725 12.62 -4.57 27.15
CA SER A 725 12.80 -4.34 28.58
C SER A 725 13.69 -5.39 29.23
N GLU A 726 14.76 -4.94 29.91
CA GLU A 726 15.59 -5.81 30.75
C GLU A 726 14.79 -6.38 31.94
N VAL A 727 13.76 -5.67 32.42
CA VAL A 727 12.85 -6.13 33.45
C VAL A 727 12.07 -7.35 32.95
N GLU A 728 11.53 -7.27 31.73
CA GLU A 728 10.81 -8.40 31.11
C GLU A 728 11.74 -9.58 30.81
N GLN A 729 13.00 -9.33 30.41
CA GLN A 729 13.99 -10.42 30.31
C GLN A 729 14.18 -11.12 31.65
N GLY A 730 14.29 -10.35 32.72
CA GLY A 730 14.39 -10.92 34.09
C GLY A 730 13.16 -11.74 34.47
N VAL A 731 11.97 -11.28 34.13
CA VAL A 731 10.72 -12.02 34.36
C VAL A 731 10.69 -13.30 33.55
N ILE A 732 11.00 -13.26 32.25
CA ILE A 732 11.06 -14.44 31.37
C ILE A 732 12.11 -15.44 31.88
N ALA A 733 13.28 -14.97 32.29
CA ALA A 733 14.34 -15.84 32.83
C ALA A 733 13.89 -16.55 34.10
N ALA A 734 13.19 -15.84 35.01
CA ALA A 734 12.65 -16.43 36.23
C ALA A 734 11.57 -17.49 35.92
N GLU A 735 10.61 -17.15 35.04
CA GLU A 735 9.49 -18.01 34.68
C GLU A 735 9.92 -19.25 33.88
N SER A 736 10.87 -19.09 32.97
CA SER A 736 11.41 -20.21 32.16
C SER A 736 12.53 -20.97 32.88
N ARG A 737 12.91 -20.57 34.10
CA ARG A 737 14.07 -21.11 34.83
C ARG A 737 15.37 -21.03 34.00
N GLY A 738 15.53 -19.95 33.25
CA GLY A 738 16.69 -19.71 32.40
C GLY A 738 16.74 -20.55 31.10
N GLN A 739 15.68 -21.24 30.74
CA GLN A 739 15.65 -22.09 29.53
C GLN A 739 15.31 -21.31 28.27
N ALA A 740 14.54 -20.23 28.36
CA ALA A 740 14.19 -19.40 27.19
C ALA A 740 15.37 -18.49 26.80
N ALA A 741 15.76 -18.55 25.54
CA ALA A 741 16.75 -17.62 24.98
C ALA A 741 16.10 -16.26 24.77
N THR A 742 16.73 -15.20 25.30
CA THR A 742 16.24 -13.83 25.16
C THR A 742 17.34 -12.87 24.72
N ALA A 743 16.95 -11.81 24.03
CA ALA A 743 17.82 -10.69 23.68
C ALA A 743 17.05 -9.37 23.74
N LEU A 744 17.75 -8.22 23.84
CA LEU A 744 17.11 -6.93 23.78
C LEU A 744 16.75 -6.54 22.35
N ALA A 745 15.48 -6.21 22.13
CA ALA A 745 14.96 -5.69 20.89
C ALA A 745 15.59 -4.31 20.56
N PRO A 746 15.83 -4.01 19.28
CA PRO A 746 16.25 -2.69 18.87
C PRO A 746 15.06 -1.71 18.95
N TRP A 747 15.31 -0.55 19.53
CA TRP A 747 14.42 0.61 19.37
C TRP A 747 15.23 1.76 18.81
N VAL A 748 14.79 2.29 17.69
CA VAL A 748 15.52 3.35 16.97
C VAL A 748 14.58 4.54 16.74
N VAL A 749 15.10 5.71 17.07
CA VAL A 749 14.49 7.00 16.75
C VAL A 749 15.50 7.91 16.08
N GLU A 750 15.02 8.79 15.23
CA GLU A 750 15.84 9.85 14.65
C GLU A 750 15.78 11.08 15.56
N ALA A 751 16.83 11.24 16.37
CA ALA A 751 16.92 12.38 17.26
C ALA A 751 17.35 13.63 16.49
N VAL A 752 16.69 14.76 16.77
CA VAL A 752 17.03 16.05 16.16
C VAL A 752 18.43 16.52 16.57
N GLU A 753 19.07 17.40 15.76
CA GLU A 753 20.36 17.97 16.11
C GLU A 753 20.27 18.96 17.26
N ALA A 754 19.16 19.69 17.35
CA ALA A 754 18.88 20.61 18.47
C ALA A 754 17.40 20.58 18.78
N ALA A 755 17.05 20.62 20.06
CA ALA A 755 15.67 20.78 20.48
C ALA A 755 15.11 22.13 20.02
N ALA A 756 13.83 22.18 19.69
CA ALA A 756 13.16 23.45 19.43
C ALA A 756 13.27 24.37 20.67
N PRO A 757 13.49 25.67 20.49
CA PRO A 757 13.76 26.59 21.60
C PRO A 757 12.55 26.61 22.57
N LEU A 758 12.83 26.90 23.85
CA LEU A 758 11.81 27.05 24.88
C LEU A 758 10.80 28.17 24.55
N ALA A 759 11.30 29.24 23.92
CA ALA A 759 10.47 30.35 23.46
C ALA A 759 9.41 29.85 22.44
N GLY A 760 8.12 30.09 22.73
CA GLY A 760 7.00 29.62 21.93
C GLY A 760 6.41 28.28 22.38
N ARG A 761 7.03 27.57 23.32
CA ARG A 761 6.46 26.34 23.91
C ARG A 761 5.50 26.67 25.05
N SER A 762 4.36 25.97 25.11
CA SER A 762 3.36 26.21 26.17
C SER A 762 2.61 24.93 26.52
N GLY A 763 2.06 24.92 27.75
CA GLY A 763 1.17 23.86 28.22
C GLY A 763 1.80 22.48 28.37
N LEU A 764 0.95 21.53 28.69
CA LEU A 764 1.27 20.12 28.86
C LEU A 764 0.72 19.33 27.66
N ALA A 765 1.40 18.26 27.26
CA ALA A 765 0.90 17.34 26.25
C ALA A 765 0.91 15.89 26.73
N PHE A 766 -0.16 15.17 26.42
CA PHE A 766 -0.21 13.71 26.47
C PHE A 766 -0.44 13.15 25.08
N LEU A 767 0.35 12.18 24.68
CA LEU A 767 0.22 11.48 23.41
C LEU A 767 -0.04 9.99 23.64
N GLY A 768 -1.09 9.42 23.01
CA GLY A 768 -1.33 7.98 23.10
C GLY A 768 -2.56 7.51 22.36
N SER A 769 -2.53 6.26 21.85
CA SER A 769 -3.74 5.63 21.30
C SER A 769 -4.71 5.30 22.44
N TYR A 770 -5.93 5.79 22.37
CA TYR A 770 -6.98 5.56 23.38
C TYR A 770 -7.71 4.23 23.21
N GLY A 771 -7.46 3.51 22.13
CA GLY A 771 -7.80 2.09 22.02
C GLY A 771 -7.07 1.22 23.06
N HIS A 772 -5.92 1.70 23.57
CA HIS A 772 -5.13 1.02 24.61
C HIS A 772 -5.58 1.43 26.02
N PRO A 773 -6.11 0.49 26.85
CA PRO A 773 -6.67 0.80 28.16
C PRO A 773 -5.76 1.60 29.10
N PRO A 774 -4.44 1.30 29.24
CA PRO A 774 -3.56 2.08 30.11
C PRO A 774 -3.48 3.57 29.80
N ASN A 775 -3.66 3.97 28.53
CA ASN A 775 -3.66 5.38 28.15
C ASN A 775 -4.95 6.09 28.62
N ARG A 776 -6.10 5.41 28.53
CA ARG A 776 -7.37 5.95 29.05
C ARG A 776 -7.34 6.09 30.56
N ASP A 777 -6.84 5.08 31.25
CA ASP A 777 -6.67 5.09 32.70
C ASP A 777 -5.75 6.21 33.15
N ALA A 778 -4.60 6.39 32.50
CA ALA A 778 -3.64 7.44 32.80
C ALA A 778 -4.25 8.84 32.72
N VAL A 779 -5.00 9.12 31.64
CA VAL A 779 -5.66 10.42 31.46
C VAL A 779 -6.78 10.60 32.49
N ALA A 780 -7.59 9.54 32.71
CA ALA A 780 -8.66 9.60 33.70
C ALA A 780 -8.11 9.90 35.12
N PHE A 781 -7.07 9.20 35.54
CA PHE A 781 -6.35 9.46 36.79
C PHE A 781 -5.82 10.90 36.87
N PHE A 782 -5.12 11.34 35.81
CA PHE A 782 -4.52 12.66 35.77
C PHE A 782 -5.57 13.77 35.89
N LEU A 783 -6.69 13.64 35.16
CA LEU A 783 -7.79 14.60 35.21
C LEU A 783 -8.52 14.61 36.56
N ALA A 784 -8.67 13.46 37.19
CA ALA A 784 -9.40 13.35 38.45
C ALA A 784 -8.57 13.84 39.66
N GLU A 785 -7.28 13.50 39.71
CA GLU A 785 -6.48 13.65 40.93
C GLU A 785 -5.36 14.69 40.85
N VAL A 786 -4.84 14.94 39.65
CA VAL A 786 -3.68 15.83 39.45
C VAL A 786 -4.07 17.16 38.82
N TRP A 787 -4.89 17.14 37.80
CA TRP A 787 -5.25 18.32 37.04
C TRP A 787 -5.90 19.43 37.84
N PRO A 788 -6.82 19.14 38.78
CA PRO A 788 -7.39 20.18 39.63
C PRO A 788 -6.34 20.92 40.47
N LEU A 789 -5.34 20.20 41.02
CA LEU A 789 -4.26 20.78 41.81
C LEU A 789 -3.35 21.69 40.98
N LEU A 790 -3.07 21.30 39.77
CA LEU A 790 -2.28 22.11 38.81
C LEU A 790 -3.03 23.37 38.42
N ARG A 791 -4.34 23.27 38.17
CA ARG A 791 -5.21 24.38 37.80
C ARG A 791 -5.46 25.37 38.94
N GLU A 792 -5.49 24.91 40.16
CA GLU A 792 -5.56 25.78 41.36
C GLU A 792 -4.31 26.65 41.45
N ARG A 793 -3.14 26.12 41.12
CA ARG A 793 -1.87 26.82 41.13
C ARG A 793 -1.66 27.74 39.89
N ASP A 794 -2.07 27.27 38.69
CA ASP A 794 -1.98 28.01 37.45
C ASP A 794 -3.28 27.88 36.65
N PRO A 795 -4.21 28.82 36.82
CA PRO A 795 -5.49 28.81 36.06
C PRO A 795 -5.37 28.99 34.55
N GLN A 796 -4.21 29.39 34.01
CA GLN A 796 -3.98 29.53 32.57
C GLN A 796 -3.35 28.28 31.96
N LEU A 797 -2.91 27.32 32.76
CA LEU A 797 -2.28 26.10 32.23
C LEU A 797 -3.27 25.32 31.38
N VAL A 798 -2.79 24.82 30.25
CA VAL A 798 -3.56 24.02 29.28
C VAL A 798 -2.96 22.63 29.13
N LEU A 799 -3.81 21.62 29.16
CA LEU A 799 -3.46 20.22 28.87
C LEU A 799 -3.99 19.85 27.47
N HIS A 800 -3.12 19.39 26.61
CA HIS A 800 -3.44 18.94 25.27
C HIS A 800 -3.40 17.42 25.20
N LEU A 801 -4.48 16.80 24.73
CA LEU A 801 -4.64 15.36 24.61
C LEU A 801 -4.65 14.94 23.14
N TYR A 802 -3.59 14.25 22.73
CA TYR A 802 -3.38 13.79 21.36
C TYR A 802 -3.55 12.28 21.25
N GLY A 803 -4.01 11.81 20.09
CA GLY A 803 -4.08 10.41 19.73
C GLY A 803 -5.38 9.97 19.09
N SER A 804 -5.37 8.73 18.60
CA SER A 804 -6.51 8.09 17.92
C SER A 804 -7.33 7.21 18.88
N GLY A 805 -8.54 6.82 18.45
CA GLY A 805 -9.35 5.81 19.14
C GLY A 805 -10.09 6.29 20.37
N LEU A 806 -10.26 7.60 20.57
CA LEU A 806 -11.07 8.16 21.65
C LEU A 806 -12.54 8.22 21.23
N GLY A 807 -13.40 7.48 21.96
CA GLY A 807 -14.84 7.50 21.74
C GLY A 807 -15.46 8.88 22.08
N ASP A 808 -16.57 9.21 21.42
CA ASP A 808 -17.20 10.53 21.51
C ASP A 808 -17.63 10.90 22.94
N ASP A 809 -18.10 9.94 23.73
CA ASP A 809 -18.50 10.17 25.12
C ASP A 809 -17.32 10.62 25.99
N LEU A 810 -16.17 9.95 25.87
CA LEU A 810 -14.97 10.34 26.59
C LEU A 810 -14.38 11.65 26.07
N ARG A 811 -14.44 11.87 24.76
CA ARG A 811 -14.03 13.11 24.12
C ARG A 811 -14.81 14.31 24.68
N GLN A 812 -16.13 14.22 24.72
CA GLN A 812 -17.00 15.27 25.26
C GLN A 812 -16.73 15.50 26.75
N ARG A 813 -16.61 14.42 27.52
CA ARG A 813 -16.34 14.50 28.95
C ARG A 813 -15.02 15.19 29.25
N TRP A 814 -13.94 14.79 28.58
CA TRP A 814 -12.61 15.38 28.82
C TRP A 814 -12.49 16.80 28.26
N ALA A 815 -13.14 17.11 27.16
CA ALA A 815 -13.18 18.45 26.60
C ALA A 815 -14.00 19.44 27.47
N ALA A 816 -14.89 18.95 28.34
CA ALA A 816 -15.64 19.77 29.27
C ALA A 816 -14.79 20.21 30.49
N GLU A 817 -13.64 19.55 30.74
CA GLU A 817 -12.75 19.93 31.83
C GLU A 817 -12.04 21.25 31.52
N ALA A 818 -12.02 22.16 32.50
CA ALA A 818 -11.43 23.48 32.31
C ALA A 818 -9.94 23.41 31.98
N GLY A 819 -9.53 24.02 30.88
CA GLY A 819 -8.14 24.05 30.41
C GLY A 819 -7.68 22.75 29.71
N VAL A 820 -8.58 21.81 29.40
CA VAL A 820 -8.27 20.60 28.62
C VAL A 820 -8.68 20.81 27.16
N ARG A 821 -7.79 20.42 26.25
CA ARG A 821 -8.03 20.40 24.81
C ARG A 821 -7.83 19.01 24.26
N VAL A 822 -8.87 18.43 23.65
CA VAL A 822 -8.81 17.14 22.99
C VAL A 822 -8.53 17.35 21.52
N GLU A 823 -7.26 17.29 21.14
CA GLU A 823 -6.80 17.61 19.78
C GLU A 823 -7.02 16.43 18.80
N GLY A 824 -7.06 15.20 19.31
CA GLY A 824 -7.25 14.01 18.51
C GLY A 824 -5.96 13.52 17.83
N TRP A 825 -6.13 12.84 16.69
CA TRP A 825 -5.00 12.30 15.94
C TRP A 825 -4.24 13.39 15.19
N VAL A 826 -2.91 13.22 15.10
CA VAL A 826 -2.00 14.09 14.34
C VAL A 826 -1.17 13.23 13.38
N ALA A 827 -0.96 13.74 12.18
CA ALA A 827 -0.16 13.06 11.16
C ALA A 827 1.34 13.03 11.52
N ASP A 828 1.85 14.10 12.13
CA ASP A 828 3.24 14.23 12.56
C ASP A 828 3.32 14.54 14.06
N THR A 829 3.84 13.57 14.81
CA THR A 829 4.04 13.71 16.26
C THR A 829 5.15 14.71 16.63
N ALA A 830 6.05 15.04 15.70
CA ALA A 830 7.07 16.06 15.91
C ALA A 830 6.44 17.42 16.28
N THR A 831 5.32 17.77 15.62
CA THR A 831 4.58 19.01 15.90
C THR A 831 4.07 19.07 17.34
N VAL A 832 3.69 17.93 17.93
CA VAL A 832 3.29 17.84 19.33
C VAL A 832 4.48 18.12 20.24
N TYR A 833 5.60 17.45 19.98
CA TYR A 833 6.79 17.58 20.80
C TYR A 833 7.44 18.95 20.73
N ASP A 834 7.42 19.60 19.58
CA ASP A 834 8.06 20.91 19.38
C ASP A 834 7.22 22.08 19.92
N ARG A 835 5.90 21.91 20.06
CA ARG A 835 4.97 22.94 20.49
C ARG A 835 4.82 23.05 22.01
N HIS A 836 4.91 21.92 22.72
CA HIS A 836 4.58 21.91 24.14
C HIS A 836 5.78 22.02 25.04
N ARG A 837 5.56 22.65 26.21
CA ARG A 837 6.61 22.88 27.20
C ARG A 837 7.01 21.59 27.91
N ILE A 838 6.01 20.73 28.23
CA ILE A 838 6.23 19.51 29.00
C ILE A 838 5.35 18.40 28.37
N CYS A 839 5.93 17.22 28.18
CA CYS A 839 5.17 16.02 27.93
C CYS A 839 4.95 15.23 29.22
N ILE A 840 3.76 14.65 29.37
CA ILE A 840 3.41 13.85 30.53
C ILE A 840 3.05 12.41 30.14
N ALA A 841 3.40 11.46 31.00
CA ALA A 841 2.94 10.08 30.86
C ALA A 841 2.58 9.49 32.25
N PRO A 842 1.37 9.78 32.78
CA PRO A 842 0.94 9.37 34.10
C PRO A 842 0.39 7.94 34.12
N LEU A 843 1.11 6.98 33.52
CA LEU A 843 0.71 5.59 33.42
C LEU A 843 0.75 4.89 34.76
N ARG A 844 -0.37 4.26 35.17
CA ARG A 844 -0.44 3.43 36.38
C ARG A 844 -0.28 1.93 36.09
N ALA A 845 -0.50 1.56 34.83
CA ALA A 845 -0.31 0.21 34.34
C ALA A 845 0.41 0.24 32.99
N GLY A 846 1.03 -0.87 32.63
CA GLY A 846 1.75 -1.05 31.37
C GLY A 846 2.94 -1.99 31.53
N ALA A 847 3.44 -2.46 30.43
CA ALA A 847 4.65 -3.27 30.32
C ALA A 847 5.46 -2.77 29.08
N GLY A 848 6.66 -3.24 28.88
CA GLY A 848 7.50 -2.87 27.75
C GLY A 848 7.96 -1.41 27.71
N LEU A 849 8.66 -1.04 26.64
CA LEU A 849 9.14 0.32 26.37
C LEU A 849 8.00 1.21 25.83
N LYS A 850 7.93 2.46 26.29
CA LYS A 850 6.89 3.41 25.88
C LYS A 850 7.38 4.30 24.75
N GLY A 851 6.95 4.05 23.52
CA GLY A 851 7.38 4.79 22.33
C GLY A 851 7.19 6.32 22.44
N LYS A 852 6.10 6.77 23.10
CA LYS A 852 5.87 8.20 23.36
C LYS A 852 6.97 8.85 24.21
N VAL A 853 7.52 8.12 25.17
CA VAL A 853 8.62 8.60 26.02
C VAL A 853 9.87 8.78 25.16
N VAL A 854 10.25 7.75 24.39
CA VAL A 854 11.44 7.80 23.55
C VAL A 854 11.30 8.85 22.43
N GLY A 855 10.09 9.00 21.85
CA GLY A 855 9.79 10.03 20.86
C GLY A 855 10.00 11.44 21.39
N ALA A 856 9.55 11.71 22.63
CA ALA A 856 9.77 13.01 23.28
C ALA A 856 11.26 13.25 23.61
N LEU A 857 12.01 12.21 24.04
CA LEU A 857 13.47 12.30 24.24
C LEU A 857 14.18 12.69 22.95
N ALA A 858 13.80 12.08 21.81
CA ALA A 858 14.39 12.32 20.50
C ALA A 858 14.19 13.76 20.02
N ARG A 859 13.19 14.46 20.55
CA ARG A 859 12.90 15.88 20.27
C ARG A 859 13.38 16.82 21.37
N GLY A 860 14.00 16.29 22.44
CA GLY A 860 14.49 17.07 23.56
C GLY A 860 13.38 17.77 24.36
N VAL A 861 12.21 17.15 24.49
CA VAL A 861 11.11 17.70 25.30
C VAL A 861 11.22 17.17 26.71
N PRO A 862 11.33 18.04 27.75
CA PRO A 862 11.28 17.60 29.13
C PRO A 862 9.98 16.87 29.45
N GLN A 863 10.09 15.80 30.21
CA GLN A 863 8.99 14.92 30.54
C GLN A 863 8.82 14.81 32.06
N VAL A 864 7.56 14.71 32.48
CA VAL A 864 7.21 14.20 33.80
C VAL A 864 6.56 12.84 33.61
N LEU A 865 7.13 11.82 34.20
CA LEU A 865 6.73 10.43 34.01
C LEU A 865 6.38 9.76 35.31
N SER A 866 5.42 8.82 35.28
CA SER A 866 5.34 7.84 36.37
C SER A 866 6.51 6.85 36.29
N SER A 867 6.82 6.18 37.40
CA SER A 867 7.82 5.10 37.42
C SER A 867 7.50 4.00 36.38
N VAL A 868 6.21 3.68 36.19
CA VAL A 868 5.74 2.74 35.17
C VAL A 868 6.02 3.24 33.75
N ALA A 869 5.90 4.54 33.50
CA ALA A 869 6.18 5.12 32.18
C ALA A 869 7.69 5.14 31.88
N ALA A 870 8.51 5.35 32.87
CA ALA A 870 9.98 5.39 32.77
C ALA A 870 10.62 3.99 32.73
N GLU A 871 9.87 2.93 33.08
CA GLU A 871 10.39 1.56 33.06
C GLU A 871 10.97 1.18 31.69
N ALA A 872 12.08 0.47 31.66
CA ALA A 872 12.81 0.00 30.50
C ALA A 872 13.51 1.09 29.65
N THR A 873 13.49 2.35 30.07
CA THR A 873 14.10 3.46 29.31
C THR A 873 15.54 3.77 29.75
N GLY A 874 15.95 3.34 30.96
CA GLY A 874 17.23 3.68 31.56
C GLY A 874 17.36 5.16 31.99
N LEU A 875 16.22 5.87 32.08
CA LEU A 875 16.17 7.28 32.46
C LEU A 875 16.30 7.45 33.97
N ARG A 876 16.96 8.51 34.39
CA ARG A 876 17.21 8.85 35.81
C ARG A 876 16.42 10.09 36.19
N ASP A 877 15.81 10.02 37.39
CA ASP A 877 15.06 11.14 37.97
C ASP A 877 15.98 12.33 38.23
N GLY A 878 15.55 13.52 37.83
CA GLY A 878 16.29 14.76 37.97
C GLY A 878 17.38 15.01 36.93
N GLU A 879 17.64 14.05 36.04
CA GLU A 879 18.65 14.18 34.96
C GLU A 879 18.00 14.25 33.59
N GLU A 880 17.46 13.14 33.08
CA GLU A 880 16.82 13.08 31.77
C GLU A 880 15.30 13.30 31.82
N VAL A 881 14.70 13.05 32.97
CA VAL A 881 13.25 13.18 33.23
C VAL A 881 13.01 13.60 34.66
N LEU A 882 11.78 13.97 35.00
CA LEU A 882 11.31 14.08 36.37
C LEU A 882 10.27 12.98 36.65
N LEU A 883 10.43 12.26 37.75
CA LEU A 883 9.51 11.19 38.15
C LEU A 883 8.44 11.67 39.12
N ALA A 884 7.21 11.18 38.94
CA ALA A 884 6.06 11.51 39.78
C ALA A 884 5.07 10.35 39.84
N ASP A 885 4.83 9.78 41.01
CA ASP A 885 3.88 8.69 41.18
C ASP A 885 2.65 9.09 42.02
N SER A 886 2.76 10.09 42.91
CA SER A 886 1.64 10.64 43.68
C SER A 886 1.14 11.97 43.11
N PRO A 887 -0.11 12.37 43.34
CA PRO A 887 -0.61 13.69 42.92
C PRO A 887 0.26 14.86 43.40
N ALA A 888 0.83 14.76 44.62
CA ALA A 888 1.74 15.76 45.18
C ALA A 888 3.07 15.82 44.41
N ASP A 889 3.60 14.66 43.98
CA ASP A 889 4.80 14.62 43.14
C ASP A 889 4.56 15.24 41.76
N TRP A 890 3.42 14.93 41.11
CA TRP A 890 3.02 15.54 39.87
C TRP A 890 2.95 17.07 39.98
N LEU A 891 2.27 17.60 41.01
CA LEU A 891 2.18 19.04 41.26
C LEU A 891 3.57 19.66 41.41
N ARG A 892 4.46 19.00 42.16
CA ARG A 892 5.82 19.47 42.45
C ARG A 892 6.66 19.46 41.15
N GLN A 893 6.70 18.35 40.44
CA GLN A 893 7.62 18.18 39.31
C GLN A 893 7.17 18.98 38.08
N VAL A 894 5.89 19.01 37.73
CA VAL A 894 5.34 19.88 36.69
C VAL A 894 5.61 21.34 37.05
N GLY A 895 5.35 21.72 38.30
CA GLY A 895 5.61 23.08 38.80
C GLY A 895 7.08 23.52 38.68
N ARG A 896 8.04 22.62 38.92
CA ARG A 896 9.48 22.89 38.73
C ARG A 896 9.82 23.22 37.29
N LEU A 897 9.38 22.40 36.29
CA LEU A 897 9.65 22.62 34.86
C LEU A 897 8.91 23.84 34.30
N LEU A 898 7.78 24.22 34.93
CA LEU A 898 7.07 25.47 34.53
C LEU A 898 7.75 26.71 35.04
N ALA A 899 8.37 26.65 36.24
CA ALA A 899 8.94 27.82 36.90
C ALA A 899 10.44 28.03 36.63
N ASP A 900 11.20 27.00 36.26
CA ASP A 900 12.65 27.04 36.14
C ASP A 900 13.10 26.69 34.70
N ASP A 901 13.38 27.72 33.90
CA ASP A 901 13.83 27.59 32.51
C ASP A 901 15.23 26.94 32.40
N ALA A 902 16.10 27.12 33.44
CA ALA A 902 17.43 26.51 33.44
C ALA A 902 17.34 25.00 33.66
N LEU A 903 16.47 24.58 34.61
CA LEU A 903 16.15 23.16 34.80
C LEU A 903 15.53 22.57 33.52
N TRP A 904 14.58 23.28 32.90
CA TRP A 904 13.96 22.84 31.65
C TRP A 904 15.01 22.57 30.57
N GLN A 905 15.95 23.52 30.35
CA GLN A 905 17.01 23.39 29.36
C GLN A 905 17.96 22.22 29.70
N THR A 906 18.31 22.06 30.97
CA THR A 906 19.18 20.95 31.42
C THR A 906 18.56 19.60 31.15
N VAL A 907 17.28 19.41 31.51
CA VAL A 907 16.55 18.16 31.23
C VAL A 907 16.39 17.94 29.74
N SER A 908 16.10 18.99 28.95
CA SER A 908 16.00 18.91 27.49
C SER A 908 17.30 18.40 26.86
N ASP A 909 18.43 18.99 27.21
CA ASP A 909 19.74 18.63 26.64
C ASP A 909 20.20 17.23 27.04
N THR A 910 19.95 16.84 28.30
CA THR A 910 20.28 15.48 28.78
C THR A 910 19.39 14.42 28.16
N ALA A 911 18.09 14.69 28.04
CA ALA A 911 17.13 13.82 27.36
C ALA A 911 17.51 13.56 25.88
N LEU A 912 17.84 14.63 25.15
CA LEU A 912 18.25 14.52 23.76
C LEU A 912 19.58 13.76 23.60
N ARG A 913 20.55 14.00 24.51
CA ARG A 913 21.82 13.28 24.54
C ARG A 913 21.59 11.78 24.79
N HIS A 914 20.72 11.44 25.74
CA HIS A 914 20.34 10.06 26.04
C HIS A 914 19.73 9.37 24.81
N ALA A 915 18.78 10.00 24.11
CA ALA A 915 18.18 9.46 22.89
C ALA A 915 19.24 9.16 21.83
N ARG A 916 20.17 10.09 21.58
CA ARG A 916 21.26 9.92 20.60
C ARG A 916 22.23 8.80 20.98
N GLN A 917 22.46 8.57 22.25
CA GLN A 917 23.39 7.54 22.72
C GLN A 917 22.76 6.13 22.71
N HIS A 918 21.47 6.02 23.06
CA HIS A 918 20.87 4.74 23.38
C HIS A 918 19.88 4.25 22.32
N TYR A 919 19.29 5.18 21.52
CA TYR A 919 18.20 4.86 20.57
C TYR A 919 18.55 5.17 19.11
N ASN A 920 19.86 5.31 18.79
CA ASN A 920 20.33 5.55 17.44
C ASN A 920 20.38 4.26 16.60
N ARG A 921 20.45 4.45 15.27
CA ARG A 921 20.49 3.34 14.29
C ARG A 921 21.69 2.40 14.48
N GLY A 922 22.86 2.93 14.87
CA GLY A 922 24.06 2.11 15.13
C GLY A 922 23.84 1.13 16.28
N ARG A 923 23.20 1.57 17.37
CA ARG A 923 22.79 0.67 18.47
C ARG A 923 21.75 -0.34 18.01
N GLY A 924 20.78 0.10 17.21
CA GLY A 924 19.78 -0.80 16.64
C GLY A 924 20.40 -1.92 15.81
N LEU A 925 21.32 -1.57 14.89
CA LEU A 925 22.08 -2.53 14.09
C LEU A 925 22.89 -3.48 14.96
N ALA A 926 23.58 -2.98 15.98
CA ALA A 926 24.37 -3.82 16.88
C ALA A 926 23.51 -4.86 17.63
N ARG A 927 22.33 -4.46 18.12
CA ARG A 927 21.39 -5.37 18.79
C ARG A 927 20.83 -6.42 17.82
N MET A 928 20.40 -6.02 16.64
CA MET A 928 19.88 -6.94 15.62
C MET A 928 20.98 -7.89 15.15
N THR A 929 22.19 -7.40 14.92
CA THR A 929 23.35 -8.24 14.59
C THR A 929 23.61 -9.30 15.68
N ALA A 930 23.56 -8.90 16.95
CA ALA A 930 23.74 -9.82 18.07
C ALA A 930 22.63 -10.90 18.10
N ALA A 931 21.37 -10.51 17.88
CA ALA A 931 20.25 -11.43 17.82
C ALA A 931 20.38 -12.44 16.67
N LEU A 932 20.71 -11.98 15.46
CA LEU A 932 20.91 -12.87 14.31
C LEU A 932 22.09 -13.83 14.51
N ARG A 933 23.20 -13.34 15.09
CA ARG A 933 24.37 -14.20 15.42
C ARG A 933 24.05 -15.23 16.50
N GLN A 934 23.20 -14.89 17.47
CA GLN A 934 22.74 -15.84 18.50
C GLN A 934 21.91 -16.98 17.89
N LEU A 935 21.30 -16.74 16.71
CA LEU A 935 20.57 -17.74 15.94
C LEU A 935 21.44 -18.44 14.88
N ASP A 936 22.75 -18.22 14.87
CA ASP A 936 23.71 -18.72 13.87
C ASP A 936 23.38 -18.28 12.44
N LEU A 937 22.78 -17.11 12.28
CA LEU A 937 22.40 -16.56 10.99
C LEU A 937 23.47 -15.59 10.43
N PRO A 938 23.69 -15.59 9.10
CA PRO A 938 24.69 -14.73 8.47
C PRO A 938 24.27 -13.25 8.58
N VAL A 939 25.25 -12.38 8.68
CA VAL A 939 25.07 -10.94 8.62
C VAL A 939 26.11 -10.33 7.69
N GLN A 940 25.67 -9.43 6.83
CA GLN A 940 26.58 -8.61 6.05
C GLN A 940 27.12 -7.51 6.95
N GLU A 941 28.44 -7.33 6.99
CA GLU A 941 29.00 -6.18 7.70
C GLU A 941 28.54 -4.89 6.99
N ALA A 942 27.88 -4.02 7.74
CA ALA A 942 27.42 -2.75 7.20
C ALA A 942 28.64 -2.00 6.65
N THR A 943 28.72 -1.87 5.35
CA THR A 943 29.66 -0.92 4.71
C THR A 943 29.38 0.46 5.33
N ARG A 944 30.39 1.02 6.01
CA ARG A 944 30.35 2.31 6.73
C ARG A 944 29.97 3.47 5.82
#